data_003ae3963289dd81e7a5930be6b5a70f
#
_entry.id   003ae3963289dd81e7a5930be6b5a70f
#
_cell.length_a   1.000
_cell.length_b   1.000
_cell.length_c   1.000
_cell.angle_alpha   90.00
_cell.angle_beta   90.00
_cell.angle_gamma   90.00
#
_symmetry.space_group_name_H-M   'P 1'
#
loop_
_entity.id
_entity.type
_entity.pdbx_description
1 polymer ?
#
loop_
_entity_poly.entity_id
_entity_poly.type
_entity_poly.pdbx_seq_one_letter_code
_entity_poly.pdbx_strand_id
1 'polypeptide(L)'
;MENSASSMLWIIPALPLAGAAFNLLFGRQMERRTVHMVAVMSVAAAFVYAAYLVGGPLWHLFQAWRQGGQTETMPGIGNVVFTWIEVGRLKIDLAFRLDTLSAVMVLTVTFVGLLIHIYSTGYMSEEPRYAAYFGYLNLFTGAMLILVLADSLPVMFIGWEGVGLCSYLLIGFWFTEDAFAYAGRKAFVVNRIGDFAFLLGMCLLFWATGTLNFADYQTGDAIAQFQGAYVGGDRLAMFAGVLLFIGACGKSAQIPLYVWLPDAMAGPTPVSALIHAATMVTAGVYMVARMSFLYAHSTTAMAVVAGVGALTALFAAIMAFAQTDLKRVLAYSTVSQLGFMFVGVGVGATSAGIFHLVTHAFFKAGLFLAAGSVMHAMSGSGDITKMGGLSKKLPLTHASFWVYWVAICGILPFSGFFSKDEILASSFGAGAAGWWPLYGKLLWAILTLAALGTAFYMSRLYYLVFRGECRADEETKAHIHESPGAMTAPLVILAGFTVVLGLVGLPHLSFLPHGLPDVIGQWLDASLVDFSRPTVEGTIHEAHFSDGTLLALLGTAWGLGVVGFATARALYRRGPSQVIDRFTMGPGAELYRVVKNKFFVDELYDRIIVRPFRAASQAIFEVIDRFLIDWVIVEGSAFVVDLFGRVVRWFQNGQVQRYLVGLVIGGALILFFATRTQADFDWWQGEPLTVEFEADVGHGPGSDGATAEFDFDGDGRADWTGVWKRGDQPLTTRWTFSRAGQHEVTMWLTDAVFKKRGEVKKTITVEAQPSADEAGPARAGAPPAHTPVRSGGGDQP
;
A
#
# COMPACT_ATOMS: atom_id res chain seq x y z
N MET A 1 -23.44 10.78 29.01
CA MET A 1 -23.80 10.56 27.56
C MET A 1 -22.58 10.46 26.65
N GLU A 2 -21.35 10.45 27.20
CA GLU A 2 -20.07 10.46 26.41
C GLU A 2 -19.66 9.11 25.84
N ASN A 3 -20.15 8.00 26.36
CA ASN A 3 -19.63 6.67 25.97
C ASN A 3 -20.44 5.91 24.90
N SER A 4 -21.62 6.37 24.48
CA SER A 4 -22.43 5.61 23.51
C SER A 4 -22.27 6.06 22.04
N ALA A 5 -21.85 7.30 21.80
CA ALA A 5 -21.58 7.79 20.44
C ALA A 5 -20.22 7.33 19.90
N SER A 6 -19.25 7.04 20.79
CA SER A 6 -17.90 6.59 20.46
C SER A 6 -17.86 5.18 19.84
N SER A 7 -18.91 4.39 20.02
CA SER A 7 -18.93 2.97 19.61
C SER A 7 -19.27 2.70 18.14
N MET A 8 -19.50 3.71 17.30
CA MET A 8 -20.08 3.51 15.97
C MET A 8 -19.35 4.21 14.81
N LEU A 9 -18.05 4.54 14.96
CA LEU A 9 -17.28 5.19 13.88
C LEU A 9 -17.23 4.35 12.60
N TRP A 10 -17.29 3.03 12.73
CA TRP A 10 -17.30 2.08 11.61
C TRP A 10 -18.50 2.26 10.67
N ILE A 11 -19.59 2.89 11.13
CA ILE A 11 -20.76 3.18 10.30
C ILE A 11 -20.39 4.11 9.14
N ILE A 12 -19.49 5.07 9.35
CA ILE A 12 -19.09 6.02 8.32
C ILE A 12 -18.57 5.31 7.05
N PRO A 13 -17.57 4.41 7.10
CA PRO A 13 -17.16 3.65 5.92
C PRO A 13 -18.15 2.55 5.52
N ALA A 14 -18.89 1.97 6.46
CA ALA A 14 -19.81 0.88 6.18
C ALA A 14 -20.98 1.31 5.28
N LEU A 15 -21.47 2.53 5.40
CA LEU A 15 -22.59 3.03 4.60
C LEU A 15 -22.28 3.01 3.08
N PRO A 16 -21.22 3.65 2.57
CA PRO A 16 -20.89 3.55 1.16
C PRO A 16 -20.47 2.13 0.75
N LEU A 17 -19.85 1.32 1.63
CA LEU A 17 -19.57 -0.08 1.34
C LEU A 17 -20.86 -0.92 1.16
N ALA A 18 -21.87 -0.67 1.99
CA ALA A 18 -23.19 -1.30 1.81
C ALA A 18 -23.84 -0.89 0.49
N GLY A 19 -23.75 0.40 0.13
CA GLY A 19 -24.18 0.91 -1.18
C GLY A 19 -23.45 0.24 -2.34
N ALA A 20 -22.14 0.05 -2.21
CA ALA A 20 -21.32 -0.68 -3.17
C ALA A 20 -21.78 -2.14 -3.32
N ALA A 21 -21.93 -2.85 -2.21
CA ALA A 21 -22.36 -4.24 -2.20
C ALA A 21 -23.75 -4.40 -2.84
N PHE A 22 -24.71 -3.54 -2.48
CA PHE A 22 -26.05 -3.56 -3.08
C PHE A 22 -26.00 -3.36 -4.60
N ASN A 23 -25.30 -2.33 -5.06
CA ASN A 23 -25.22 -2.02 -6.49
C ASN A 23 -24.46 -3.07 -7.31
N LEU A 24 -23.43 -3.69 -6.74
CA LEU A 24 -22.68 -4.75 -7.42
C LEU A 24 -23.44 -6.06 -7.48
N LEU A 25 -24.17 -6.43 -6.42
CA LEU A 25 -24.89 -7.71 -6.34
C LEU A 25 -26.26 -7.65 -7.03
N PHE A 26 -27.00 -6.58 -6.82
CA PHE A 26 -28.40 -6.48 -7.24
C PHE A 26 -28.64 -5.43 -8.33
N GLY A 27 -27.76 -4.44 -8.48
CA GLY A 27 -27.99 -3.27 -9.33
C GLY A 27 -28.23 -3.57 -10.81
N ARG A 28 -27.72 -4.72 -11.32
CA ARG A 28 -27.98 -5.15 -12.70
C ARG A 28 -29.45 -5.44 -12.98
N GLN A 29 -30.20 -5.84 -11.94
CA GLN A 29 -31.63 -6.17 -12.02
C GLN A 29 -32.54 -5.00 -11.66
N MET A 30 -31.96 -3.88 -11.18
CA MET A 30 -32.69 -2.72 -10.70
C MET A 30 -32.77 -1.62 -11.77
N GLU A 31 -33.77 -0.76 -11.63
CA GLU A 31 -33.85 0.46 -12.42
C GLU A 31 -32.69 1.40 -12.09
N ARG A 32 -32.23 2.15 -13.09
CA ARG A 32 -31.16 3.15 -12.93
C ARG A 32 -31.43 4.12 -11.78
N ARG A 33 -32.70 4.51 -11.59
CA ARG A 33 -33.07 5.39 -10.47
C ARG A 33 -32.79 4.78 -9.11
N THR A 34 -33.07 3.50 -8.90
CA THR A 34 -32.78 2.79 -7.65
C THR A 34 -31.26 2.71 -7.43
N VAL A 35 -30.51 2.36 -8.48
CA VAL A 35 -29.05 2.26 -8.42
C VAL A 35 -28.40 3.57 -7.95
N HIS A 36 -28.72 4.69 -8.59
CA HIS A 36 -28.11 5.95 -8.20
C HIS A 36 -28.68 6.51 -6.89
N MET A 37 -29.93 6.23 -6.55
CA MET A 37 -30.47 6.62 -5.24
C MET A 37 -29.72 5.91 -4.10
N VAL A 38 -29.49 4.59 -4.20
CA VAL A 38 -28.71 3.85 -3.22
C VAL A 38 -27.29 4.40 -3.12
N ALA A 39 -26.63 4.64 -4.26
CA ALA A 39 -25.29 5.17 -4.31
C ALA A 39 -25.16 6.55 -3.66
N VAL A 40 -26.03 7.48 -4.02
CA VAL A 40 -26.02 8.86 -3.51
C VAL A 40 -26.41 8.89 -2.03
N MET A 41 -27.48 8.18 -1.64
CA MET A 41 -27.99 8.21 -0.27
C MET A 41 -27.03 7.55 0.72
N SER A 42 -26.30 6.51 0.34
CA SER A 42 -25.30 5.87 1.20
C SER A 42 -24.15 6.84 1.54
N VAL A 43 -23.68 7.61 0.56
CA VAL A 43 -22.63 8.62 0.80
C VAL A 43 -23.19 9.84 1.52
N ALA A 44 -24.42 10.26 1.20
CA ALA A 44 -25.11 11.35 1.91
C ALA A 44 -25.30 11.02 3.41
N ALA A 45 -25.72 9.80 3.71
CA ALA A 45 -25.86 9.33 5.09
C ALA A 45 -24.52 9.32 5.82
N ALA A 46 -23.43 8.86 5.16
CA ALA A 46 -22.09 8.92 5.72
C ALA A 46 -21.64 10.37 6.00
N PHE A 47 -21.92 11.30 5.07
CA PHE A 47 -21.63 12.73 5.27
C PHE A 47 -22.42 13.32 6.45
N VAL A 48 -23.73 13.09 6.50
CA VAL A 48 -24.58 13.62 7.58
C VAL A 48 -24.13 13.08 8.94
N TYR A 49 -23.82 11.80 9.02
CA TYR A 49 -23.34 11.19 10.27
C TYR A 49 -21.97 11.73 10.68
N ALA A 50 -21.04 11.88 9.74
CA ALA A 50 -19.73 12.50 9.99
C ALA A 50 -19.89 13.98 10.44
N ALA A 51 -20.74 14.75 9.76
CA ALA A 51 -21.04 16.13 10.11
C ALA A 51 -21.69 16.28 11.50
N TYR A 52 -22.52 15.33 11.88
CA TYR A 52 -23.10 15.27 13.23
C TYR A 52 -22.01 15.07 14.30
N LEU A 53 -21.08 14.13 14.10
CA LEU A 53 -20.01 13.84 15.05
C LEU A 53 -19.01 15.00 15.18
N VAL A 54 -18.69 15.66 14.08
CA VAL A 54 -17.71 16.77 14.03
C VAL A 54 -18.35 18.12 14.38
N GLY A 55 -19.66 18.26 14.16
CA GLY A 55 -20.38 19.54 14.31
C GLY A 55 -20.39 20.11 15.73
N GLY A 56 -20.49 19.26 16.76
CA GLY A 56 -20.39 19.66 18.17
C GLY A 56 -19.04 20.28 18.50
N PRO A 57 -17.93 19.56 18.30
CA PRO A 57 -16.58 20.11 18.48
C PRO A 57 -16.31 21.40 17.69
N LEU A 58 -16.72 21.46 16.42
CA LEU A 58 -16.59 22.69 15.61
C LEU A 58 -17.38 23.86 16.19
N TRP A 59 -18.57 23.61 16.74
CA TRP A 59 -19.37 24.63 17.38
C TRP A 59 -18.69 25.15 18.65
N HIS A 60 -18.11 24.27 19.47
CA HIS A 60 -17.35 24.67 20.67
C HIS A 60 -16.10 25.48 20.29
N LEU A 61 -15.36 25.09 19.26
CA LEU A 61 -14.25 25.87 18.72
C LEU A 61 -14.70 27.27 18.30
N PHE A 62 -15.81 27.38 17.58
CA PHE A 62 -16.37 28.67 17.16
C PHE A 62 -16.79 29.53 18.33
N GLN A 63 -17.40 28.94 19.37
CA GLN A 63 -17.78 29.68 20.59
C GLN A 63 -16.56 30.15 21.37
N ALA A 64 -15.55 29.33 21.57
CA ALA A 64 -14.31 29.67 22.27
C ALA A 64 -13.57 30.81 21.54
N TRP A 65 -13.47 30.71 20.22
CA TRP A 65 -12.94 31.79 19.39
C TRP A 65 -13.69 33.09 19.56
N ARG A 66 -15.03 33.10 19.55
CA ARG A 66 -15.85 34.29 19.74
C ARG A 66 -15.67 34.94 21.11
N GLN A 67 -15.28 34.16 22.14
CA GLN A 67 -15.08 34.60 23.52
C GLN A 67 -13.60 34.98 23.80
N GLY A 68 -12.69 34.84 22.82
CA GLY A 68 -11.25 35.15 23.01
C GLY A 68 -10.53 34.16 23.93
N GLY A 69 -11.12 32.98 24.18
CA GLY A 69 -10.55 31.93 25.03
C GLY A 69 -9.65 30.97 24.27
N GLN A 70 -8.76 30.28 25.00
CA GLN A 70 -8.05 29.13 24.44
C GLN A 70 -9.03 27.99 24.16
N THR A 71 -8.92 27.38 22.97
CA THR A 71 -9.79 26.31 22.54
C THR A 71 -9.35 24.99 23.16
N GLU A 72 -10.25 24.33 23.91
CA GLU A 72 -10.07 22.88 24.15
C GLU A 72 -10.18 22.16 22.83
N THR A 73 -9.13 21.44 22.48
CA THR A 73 -9.05 20.68 21.25
C THR A 73 -9.96 19.45 21.33
N MET A 74 -10.51 19.02 20.19
CA MET A 74 -11.32 17.81 20.11
C MET A 74 -10.52 16.60 20.61
N PRO A 75 -10.91 15.95 21.72
CA PRO A 75 -10.28 14.71 22.11
C PRO A 75 -10.51 13.66 21.03
N GLY A 76 -9.46 12.95 20.61
CA GLY A 76 -9.58 11.87 19.64
C GLY A 76 -10.57 10.80 20.15
N ILE A 77 -11.59 10.49 19.35
CA ILE A 77 -12.56 9.43 19.64
C ILE A 77 -12.05 8.15 18.96
N GLY A 78 -11.74 7.12 19.73
CA GLY A 78 -11.34 5.80 19.24
C GLY A 78 -12.49 4.79 19.31
N ASN A 79 -12.56 3.90 18.34
CA ASN A 79 -13.52 2.79 18.31
C ASN A 79 -12.86 1.51 17.81
N VAL A 80 -12.66 0.54 18.70
CA VAL A 80 -12.22 -0.81 18.35
C VAL A 80 -13.45 -1.64 17.98
N VAL A 81 -13.45 -2.19 16.77
CA VAL A 81 -14.52 -3.08 16.29
C VAL A 81 -14.23 -4.51 16.74
N PHE A 82 -13.04 -5.03 16.45
CA PHE A 82 -12.55 -6.32 16.94
C PHE A 82 -11.03 -6.41 16.75
N THR A 83 -10.38 -7.34 17.47
CA THR A 83 -8.97 -7.68 17.26
C THR A 83 -8.85 -8.58 16.04
N TRP A 84 -8.12 -8.10 15.01
CA TRP A 84 -7.97 -8.82 13.74
C TRP A 84 -6.80 -9.81 13.77
N ILE A 85 -5.63 -9.38 14.25
CA ILE A 85 -4.43 -10.23 14.35
C ILE A 85 -3.84 -10.07 15.75
N GLU A 86 -3.59 -11.20 16.42
CA GLU A 86 -2.90 -11.23 17.70
C GLU A 86 -1.91 -12.40 17.69
N VAL A 87 -0.62 -12.07 17.52
CA VAL A 87 0.47 -13.06 17.45
C VAL A 87 1.69 -12.51 18.19
N GLY A 88 1.99 -13.07 19.33
CA GLY A 88 3.11 -12.63 20.17
C GLY A 88 2.97 -11.17 20.58
N ARG A 89 3.88 -10.30 20.14
CA ARG A 89 3.82 -8.86 20.41
C ARG A 89 2.98 -8.07 19.39
N LEU A 90 2.67 -8.67 18.26
CA LEU A 90 1.89 -8.01 17.21
C LEU A 90 0.41 -8.12 17.56
N LYS A 91 -0.19 -6.99 17.89
CA LYS A 91 -1.63 -6.86 18.05
C LYS A 91 -2.14 -5.81 17.06
N ILE A 92 -3.05 -6.22 16.18
CA ILE A 92 -3.70 -5.36 15.20
C ILE A 92 -5.20 -5.43 15.43
N ASP A 93 -5.75 -4.35 15.92
CA ASP A 93 -7.19 -4.18 16.06
C ASP A 93 -7.75 -3.53 14.79
N LEU A 94 -8.90 -4.01 14.31
CA LEU A 94 -9.70 -3.25 13.36
C LEU A 94 -10.35 -2.12 14.14
N ALA A 95 -9.69 -0.97 14.15
CA ALA A 95 -10.06 0.18 14.95
C ALA A 95 -10.11 1.44 14.08
N PHE A 96 -11.03 2.33 14.43
CA PHE A 96 -11.22 3.63 13.78
C PHE A 96 -11.02 4.75 14.79
N ARG A 97 -10.46 5.86 14.30
CA ARG A 97 -10.18 7.05 15.09
C ARG A 97 -10.69 8.29 14.38
N LEU A 98 -11.42 9.11 15.10
CA LEU A 98 -11.85 10.43 14.68
C LEU A 98 -11.18 11.48 15.55
N ASP A 99 -10.18 12.14 15.00
CA ASP A 99 -9.48 13.29 15.58
C ASP A 99 -9.57 14.48 14.61
N THR A 100 -8.92 15.58 14.92
CA THR A 100 -9.04 16.82 14.15
C THR A 100 -8.54 16.66 12.71
N LEU A 101 -7.50 15.88 12.48
CA LEU A 101 -6.97 15.59 11.13
C LEU A 101 -7.90 14.67 10.33
N SER A 102 -8.36 13.57 10.94
CA SER A 102 -9.30 12.65 10.26
C SER A 102 -10.67 13.31 10.04
N ALA A 103 -11.13 14.18 10.93
CA ALA A 103 -12.38 14.92 10.79
C ALA A 103 -12.39 15.81 9.54
N VAL A 104 -11.32 16.56 9.30
CA VAL A 104 -11.16 17.39 8.09
C VAL A 104 -11.23 16.51 6.83
N MET A 105 -10.54 15.37 6.84
CA MET A 105 -10.52 14.47 5.69
C MET A 105 -11.86 13.78 5.46
N VAL A 106 -12.52 13.28 6.51
CA VAL A 106 -13.83 12.61 6.41
C VAL A 106 -14.90 13.55 5.85
N LEU A 107 -14.96 14.79 6.34
CA LEU A 107 -15.88 15.80 5.81
C LEU A 107 -15.56 16.13 4.35
N THR A 108 -14.31 16.32 4.00
CA THR A 108 -13.88 16.62 2.63
C THR A 108 -14.23 15.47 1.67
N VAL A 109 -13.88 14.23 2.05
CA VAL A 109 -14.12 13.03 1.21
C VAL A 109 -15.60 12.78 1.00
N THR A 110 -16.41 12.84 2.08
CA THR A 110 -17.84 12.54 2.00
C THR A 110 -18.60 13.63 1.28
N PHE A 111 -18.31 14.91 1.52
CA PHE A 111 -19.01 16.02 0.87
C PHE A 111 -18.66 16.13 -0.62
N VAL A 112 -17.37 16.18 -0.96
CA VAL A 112 -16.96 16.25 -2.37
C VAL A 112 -17.35 14.96 -3.10
N GLY A 113 -17.21 13.80 -2.46
CA GLY A 113 -17.67 12.51 -2.97
C GLY A 113 -19.18 12.49 -3.27
N LEU A 114 -20.02 13.02 -2.37
CA LEU A 114 -21.45 13.15 -2.58
C LEU A 114 -21.79 13.97 -3.83
N LEU A 115 -21.14 15.14 -3.98
CA LEU A 115 -21.36 15.99 -5.15
C LEU A 115 -20.92 15.32 -6.46
N ILE A 116 -19.84 14.53 -6.43
CA ILE A 116 -19.39 13.73 -7.57
C ILE A 116 -20.39 12.61 -7.90
N HIS A 117 -20.97 11.95 -6.88
CA HIS A 117 -22.01 10.94 -7.10
C HIS A 117 -23.25 11.57 -7.75
N ILE A 118 -23.71 12.73 -7.28
CA ILE A 118 -24.83 13.47 -7.89
C ILE A 118 -24.52 13.83 -9.34
N TYR A 119 -23.33 14.41 -9.60
CA TYR A 119 -22.89 14.74 -10.96
C TYR A 119 -22.89 13.52 -11.89
N SER A 120 -22.44 12.38 -11.37
CA SER A 120 -22.33 11.12 -12.12
C SER A 120 -23.68 10.60 -12.61
N THR A 121 -24.78 10.98 -11.96
CA THR A 121 -26.14 10.56 -12.39
C THR A 121 -26.50 11.12 -13.76
N GLY A 122 -26.05 12.35 -14.07
CA GLY A 122 -26.21 12.97 -15.37
C GLY A 122 -25.15 12.51 -16.37
N TYR A 123 -23.87 12.50 -15.96
CA TYR A 123 -22.74 12.22 -16.86
C TYR A 123 -22.74 10.78 -17.40
N MET A 124 -23.14 9.80 -16.58
CA MET A 124 -23.16 8.37 -16.93
C MET A 124 -24.55 7.86 -17.32
N SER A 125 -25.51 8.76 -17.61
CA SER A 125 -26.92 8.40 -17.84
C SER A 125 -27.13 7.38 -18.96
N GLU A 126 -26.27 7.32 -19.95
CA GLU A 126 -26.35 6.42 -21.10
C GLU A 126 -25.50 5.14 -20.96
N GLU A 127 -24.68 5.06 -19.90
CA GLU A 127 -23.74 3.95 -19.71
C GLU A 127 -24.46 2.62 -19.47
N PRO A 128 -24.16 1.56 -20.26
CA PRO A 128 -24.76 0.24 -20.07
C PRO A 128 -24.39 -0.41 -18.73
N ARG A 129 -23.17 -0.19 -18.25
CA ARG A 129 -22.64 -0.74 -17.00
C ARG A 129 -22.85 0.18 -15.80
N TYR A 130 -23.95 0.90 -15.78
CA TYR A 130 -24.29 1.94 -14.80
C TYR A 130 -24.19 1.47 -13.35
N ALA A 131 -24.74 0.28 -13.04
CA ALA A 131 -24.72 -0.27 -11.69
C ALA A 131 -23.29 -0.59 -11.20
N ALA A 132 -22.46 -1.16 -12.07
CA ALA A 132 -21.06 -1.46 -11.75
C ALA A 132 -20.27 -0.17 -11.50
N TYR A 133 -20.52 0.87 -12.31
CA TYR A 133 -19.88 2.17 -12.12
C TYR A 133 -20.17 2.75 -10.72
N PHE A 134 -21.45 2.83 -10.32
CA PHE A 134 -21.80 3.35 -9.00
C PHE A 134 -21.35 2.43 -7.87
N GLY A 135 -21.36 1.11 -8.08
CA GLY A 135 -20.81 0.17 -7.13
C GLY A 135 -19.32 0.41 -6.87
N TYR A 136 -18.51 0.60 -7.92
CA TYR A 136 -17.08 0.92 -7.79
C TYR A 136 -16.83 2.30 -7.18
N LEU A 137 -17.69 3.29 -7.50
CA LEU A 137 -17.56 4.64 -6.94
C LEU A 137 -17.81 4.65 -5.42
N ASN A 138 -18.86 3.94 -4.97
CA ASN A 138 -19.16 3.74 -3.56
C ASN A 138 -18.05 2.95 -2.84
N LEU A 139 -17.56 1.87 -3.46
CA LEU A 139 -16.46 1.07 -2.91
C LEU A 139 -15.20 1.92 -2.70
N PHE A 140 -14.91 2.78 -3.67
CA PHE A 140 -13.79 3.72 -3.59
C PHE A 140 -13.94 4.68 -2.40
N THR A 141 -15.12 5.27 -2.25
CA THR A 141 -15.43 6.19 -1.15
C THR A 141 -15.31 5.47 0.20
N GLY A 142 -15.86 4.26 0.31
CA GLY A 142 -15.74 3.44 1.52
C GLY A 142 -14.30 3.09 1.87
N ALA A 143 -13.49 2.68 0.89
CA ALA A 143 -12.08 2.38 1.07
C ALA A 143 -11.28 3.62 1.54
N MET A 144 -11.57 4.80 0.96
CA MET A 144 -10.94 6.05 1.40
C MET A 144 -11.33 6.41 2.82
N LEU A 145 -12.57 6.16 3.23
CA LEU A 145 -13.02 6.41 4.60
C LEU A 145 -12.37 5.44 5.61
N ILE A 146 -12.12 4.19 5.24
CA ILE A 146 -11.30 3.28 6.05
C ILE A 146 -9.89 3.86 6.23
N LEU A 147 -9.27 4.34 5.15
CA LEU A 147 -7.92 4.91 5.18
C LEU A 147 -7.81 6.09 6.15
N VAL A 148 -8.71 7.06 6.03
CA VAL A 148 -8.61 8.31 6.81
C VAL A 148 -9.07 8.16 8.26
N LEU A 149 -9.91 7.16 8.56
CA LEU A 149 -10.35 6.86 9.92
C LEU A 149 -9.49 5.81 10.62
N ALA A 150 -8.51 5.21 9.97
CA ALA A 150 -7.67 4.18 10.55
C ALA A 150 -7.00 4.64 11.84
N ASP A 151 -6.98 3.78 12.87
CA ASP A 151 -6.26 4.02 14.13
C ASP A 151 -4.84 3.42 14.15
N SER A 152 -4.49 2.69 13.09
CA SER A 152 -3.18 2.06 12.94
C SER A 152 -2.72 2.02 11.48
N LEU A 153 -1.41 1.86 11.26
CA LEU A 153 -0.83 1.71 9.93
C LEU A 153 -1.39 0.51 9.15
N PRO A 154 -1.61 -0.69 9.75
CA PRO A 154 -2.22 -1.81 9.03
C PRO A 154 -3.65 -1.54 8.57
N VAL A 155 -4.49 -0.92 9.38
CA VAL A 155 -5.87 -0.55 8.99
C VAL A 155 -5.84 0.53 7.91
N MET A 156 -4.93 1.52 8.03
CA MET A 156 -4.70 2.51 6.96
C MET A 156 -4.31 1.81 5.65
N PHE A 157 -3.46 0.78 5.71
CA PHE A 157 -3.01 0.03 4.55
C PHE A 157 -4.14 -0.76 3.88
N ILE A 158 -5.13 -1.27 4.62
CA ILE A 158 -6.34 -1.87 4.02
C ILE A 158 -7.06 -0.85 3.13
N GLY A 159 -7.31 0.35 3.65
CA GLY A 159 -7.92 1.42 2.87
C GLY A 159 -7.04 1.86 1.69
N TRP A 160 -5.72 1.91 1.90
CA TRP A 160 -4.70 2.25 0.90
C TRP A 160 -4.70 1.31 -0.30
N GLU A 161 -4.78 0.01 -0.06
CA GLU A 161 -4.93 -1.00 -1.09
C GLU A 161 -6.31 -0.98 -1.73
N GLY A 162 -7.34 -0.74 -0.92
CA GLY A 162 -8.72 -0.61 -1.39
C GLY A 162 -8.88 0.50 -2.42
N VAL A 163 -8.36 1.72 -2.17
CA VAL A 163 -8.41 2.81 -3.16
C VAL A 163 -7.54 2.50 -4.40
N GLY A 164 -6.45 1.74 -4.23
CA GLY A 164 -5.64 1.24 -5.35
C GLY A 164 -6.43 0.31 -6.27
N LEU A 165 -7.12 -0.67 -5.71
CA LEU A 165 -7.98 -1.60 -6.45
C LEU A 165 -9.14 -0.85 -7.15
N CYS A 166 -9.82 0.04 -6.43
CA CYS A 166 -10.92 0.80 -7.01
C CYS A 166 -10.46 1.71 -8.15
N SER A 167 -9.26 2.30 -8.03
CA SER A 167 -8.68 3.10 -9.11
C SER A 167 -8.43 2.26 -10.37
N TYR A 168 -7.89 1.04 -10.22
CA TYR A 168 -7.74 0.10 -11.31
C TYR A 168 -9.06 -0.18 -12.03
N LEU A 169 -10.13 -0.51 -11.27
CA LEU A 169 -11.45 -0.83 -11.81
C LEU A 169 -12.10 0.38 -12.51
N LEU A 170 -11.88 1.58 -12.01
CA LEU A 170 -12.51 2.81 -12.50
C LEU A 170 -11.70 3.46 -13.63
N ILE A 171 -10.37 3.42 -13.61
CA ILE A 171 -9.53 3.91 -14.73
C ILE A 171 -9.70 3.00 -15.94
N GLY A 172 -9.68 1.69 -15.72
CA GLY A 172 -9.94 0.67 -16.74
C GLY A 172 -11.42 0.37 -16.94
N PHE A 173 -12.34 1.28 -16.61
CA PHE A 173 -13.76 1.00 -16.66
C PHE A 173 -14.23 0.52 -18.05
N TRP A 174 -13.73 1.12 -19.11
CA TRP A 174 -13.97 0.71 -20.50
C TRP A 174 -12.91 -0.28 -21.00
N PHE A 175 -12.70 -1.36 -20.25
CA PHE A 175 -11.64 -2.35 -20.46
C PHE A 175 -11.69 -3.11 -21.80
N THR A 176 -12.78 -2.99 -22.56
CA THR A 176 -12.90 -3.53 -23.91
C THR A 176 -11.92 -2.86 -24.89
N GLU A 177 -11.45 -1.68 -24.55
CA GLU A 177 -10.39 -0.99 -25.28
C GLU A 177 -9.05 -1.22 -24.59
N ASP A 178 -8.08 -1.78 -25.32
CA ASP A 178 -6.75 -2.15 -24.81
C ASP A 178 -6.02 -0.97 -24.14
N ALA A 179 -6.17 0.23 -24.69
CA ALA A 179 -5.55 1.44 -24.17
C ALA A 179 -6.05 1.78 -22.75
N PHE A 180 -7.34 1.60 -22.48
CA PHE A 180 -7.94 1.89 -21.18
C PHE A 180 -7.64 0.78 -20.17
N ALA A 181 -7.66 -0.49 -20.62
CA ALA A 181 -7.22 -1.61 -19.82
C ALA A 181 -5.73 -1.48 -19.42
N TYR A 182 -4.87 -1.06 -20.35
CA TYR A 182 -3.47 -0.78 -20.10
C TYR A 182 -3.27 0.35 -19.06
N ALA A 183 -4.01 1.46 -19.19
CA ALA A 183 -3.94 2.57 -18.25
C ALA A 183 -4.31 2.16 -16.82
N GLY A 184 -5.39 1.37 -16.65
CA GLY A 184 -5.77 0.81 -15.36
C GLY A 184 -4.67 -0.07 -14.78
N ARG A 185 -4.16 -1.02 -15.56
CA ARG A 185 -3.07 -1.91 -15.14
C ARG A 185 -1.80 -1.13 -14.78
N LYS A 186 -1.41 -0.12 -15.57
CA LYS A 186 -0.26 0.74 -15.28
C LYS A 186 -0.44 1.44 -13.93
N ALA A 187 -1.61 2.04 -13.69
CA ALA A 187 -1.91 2.69 -12.42
C ALA A 187 -1.76 1.71 -11.25
N PHE A 188 -2.32 0.50 -11.36
CA PHE A 188 -2.25 -0.50 -10.30
C PHE A 188 -0.81 -0.93 -10.01
N VAL A 189 -0.03 -1.29 -11.04
CA VAL A 189 1.34 -1.81 -10.90
C VAL A 189 2.28 -0.75 -10.34
N VAL A 190 2.23 0.48 -10.85
CA VAL A 190 3.09 1.57 -10.36
C VAL A 190 2.78 1.90 -8.89
N ASN A 191 1.51 1.92 -8.51
CA ASN A 191 1.12 2.11 -7.12
C ASN A 191 1.64 0.96 -6.24
N ARG A 192 1.58 -0.30 -6.72
CA ARG A 192 2.06 -1.47 -5.97
C ARG A 192 3.55 -1.41 -5.63
N ILE A 193 4.36 -0.80 -6.48
CA ILE A 193 5.78 -0.56 -6.17
C ILE A 193 5.92 0.35 -4.93
N GLY A 194 5.13 1.42 -4.86
CA GLY A 194 5.07 2.27 -3.67
C GLY A 194 4.53 1.53 -2.44
N ASP A 195 3.47 0.73 -2.62
CA ASP A 195 2.82 -0.02 -1.55
C ASP A 195 3.77 -1.03 -0.91
N PHE A 196 4.67 -1.64 -1.69
CA PHE A 196 5.72 -2.50 -1.17
C PHE A 196 6.71 -1.74 -0.26
N ALA A 197 7.12 -0.55 -0.65
CA ALA A 197 7.97 0.28 0.22
C ALA A 197 7.23 0.70 1.51
N PHE A 198 5.93 1.00 1.42
CA PHE A 198 5.09 1.26 2.59
C PHE A 198 5.10 0.08 3.57
N LEU A 199 4.92 -1.15 3.07
CA LEU A 199 4.99 -2.38 3.89
C LEU A 199 6.35 -2.53 4.57
N LEU A 200 7.45 -2.31 3.85
CA LEU A 200 8.78 -2.36 4.44
C LEU A 200 8.98 -1.30 5.53
N GLY A 201 8.48 -0.07 5.31
CA GLY A 201 8.49 0.99 6.31
C GLY A 201 7.70 0.61 7.56
N MET A 202 6.53 0.00 7.38
CA MET A 202 5.68 -0.50 8.46
C MET A 202 6.37 -1.64 9.25
N CYS A 203 6.98 -2.60 8.55
CA CYS A 203 7.75 -3.66 9.20
C CYS A 203 8.95 -3.11 10.00
N LEU A 204 9.65 -2.11 9.45
CA LEU A 204 10.75 -1.46 10.12
C LEU A 204 10.30 -0.72 11.38
N LEU A 205 9.16 -0.02 11.31
CA LEU A 205 8.56 0.65 12.47
C LEU A 205 8.18 -0.37 13.56
N PHE A 206 7.49 -1.44 13.18
CA PHE A 206 7.11 -2.49 14.14
C PHE A 206 8.35 -3.12 14.80
N TRP A 207 9.38 -3.42 14.02
CA TRP A 207 10.63 -3.96 14.56
C TRP A 207 11.27 -3.00 15.58
N ALA A 208 11.21 -1.70 15.31
CA ALA A 208 11.83 -0.68 16.15
C ALA A 208 11.03 -0.35 17.41
N THR A 209 9.70 -0.30 17.33
CA THR A 209 8.82 0.23 18.39
C THR A 209 7.93 -0.82 19.03
N GLY A 210 7.74 -1.98 18.38
CA GLY A 210 6.83 -3.03 18.84
C GLY A 210 5.35 -2.71 18.66
N THR A 211 5.00 -1.56 18.09
CA THR A 211 3.61 -1.12 17.86
C THR A 211 3.43 -0.53 16.46
N LEU A 212 2.18 -0.51 15.97
CA LEU A 212 1.78 0.13 14.71
C LEU A 212 0.58 1.06 14.91
N ASN A 213 0.17 1.31 16.15
CA ASN A 213 -0.97 2.16 16.50
C ASN A 213 -0.55 3.63 16.56
N PHE A 214 -1.37 4.53 16.02
CA PHE A 214 -1.07 5.96 16.04
C PHE A 214 -1.11 6.57 17.44
N ALA A 215 -1.99 6.04 18.32
CA ALA A 215 -2.07 6.52 19.70
C ALA A 215 -0.75 6.36 20.46
N ASP A 216 -0.09 5.19 20.32
CA ASP A 216 1.17 4.89 21.01
C ASP A 216 2.31 5.82 20.57
N TYR A 217 2.25 6.28 19.33
CA TYR A 217 3.22 7.22 18.80
C TYR A 217 2.97 8.67 19.30
N GLN A 218 1.73 9.05 19.56
CA GLN A 218 1.38 10.38 20.05
C GLN A 218 1.68 10.57 21.54
N THR A 219 1.64 9.49 22.35
CA THR A 219 1.91 9.55 23.81
C THR A 219 3.40 9.65 24.17
N GLY A 220 4.30 9.53 23.21
CA GLY A 220 5.75 9.68 23.40
C GLY A 220 6.48 8.40 23.84
N ASP A 221 5.80 7.39 24.35
CA ASP A 221 6.44 6.16 24.86
C ASP A 221 7.12 5.36 23.74
N ALA A 222 6.49 5.24 22.58
CA ALA A 222 7.09 4.61 21.42
C ALA A 222 8.25 5.45 20.84
N ILE A 223 8.18 6.77 20.97
CA ILE A 223 9.23 7.72 20.56
C ILE A 223 10.47 7.59 21.45
N ALA A 224 10.30 7.44 22.77
CA ALA A 224 11.41 7.21 23.69
C ALA A 224 12.19 5.95 23.35
N GLN A 225 11.54 4.93 22.78
CA GLN A 225 12.20 3.71 22.29
C GLN A 225 13.08 3.98 21.06
N PHE A 226 12.71 4.89 20.16
CA PHE A 226 13.60 5.33 19.06
C PHE A 226 14.87 5.99 19.61
N GLN A 227 14.75 6.78 20.69
CA GLN A 227 15.89 7.50 21.26
C GLN A 227 16.77 6.61 22.14
N GLY A 228 16.20 5.61 22.84
CA GLY A 228 16.90 4.82 23.85
C GLY A 228 17.49 3.49 23.38
N ALA A 229 16.98 2.91 22.30
CA ALA A 229 17.30 1.53 21.93
C ALA A 229 18.49 1.38 20.97
N TYR A 230 18.88 2.43 20.23
CA TYR A 230 19.93 2.29 19.21
C TYR A 230 20.79 3.56 19.10
N VAL A 231 22.10 3.37 19.15
CA VAL A 231 23.09 4.33 18.63
C VAL A 231 22.78 4.49 17.13
N GLY A 232 21.99 5.50 16.75
CA GLY A 232 21.55 5.75 15.37
C GLY A 232 20.04 5.88 15.16
N GLY A 233 19.26 6.21 16.19
CA GLY A 233 17.79 6.42 16.10
C GLY A 233 17.35 7.31 14.94
N ASP A 234 18.12 8.38 14.64
CA ASP A 234 17.90 9.26 13.49
C ASP A 234 17.93 8.52 12.15
N ARG A 235 18.82 7.54 12.00
CA ARG A 235 18.91 6.74 10.76
C ARG A 235 17.68 5.85 10.58
N LEU A 236 17.20 5.26 11.66
CA LEU A 236 16.03 4.39 11.60
C LEU A 236 14.76 5.17 11.25
N ALA A 237 14.55 6.34 11.90
CA ALA A 237 13.47 7.25 11.58
C ALA A 237 13.58 7.75 10.12
N MET A 238 14.79 8.03 9.64
CA MET A 238 15.05 8.38 8.25
C MET A 238 14.62 7.26 7.29
N PHE A 239 15.09 6.03 7.51
CA PHE A 239 14.76 4.92 6.60
C PHE A 239 13.25 4.60 6.63
N ALA A 240 12.63 4.54 7.81
CA ALA A 240 11.20 4.31 7.93
C ALA A 240 10.40 5.43 7.26
N GLY A 241 10.75 6.70 7.51
CA GLY A 241 10.10 7.86 6.90
C GLY A 241 10.24 7.88 5.38
N VAL A 242 11.44 7.59 4.84
CA VAL A 242 11.66 7.53 3.39
C VAL A 242 10.91 6.37 2.75
N LEU A 243 10.87 5.19 3.37
CA LEU A 243 10.12 4.05 2.86
C LEU A 243 8.61 4.32 2.82
N LEU A 244 8.05 4.91 3.87
CA LEU A 244 6.65 5.34 3.88
C LEU A 244 6.40 6.42 2.81
N PHE A 245 7.34 7.35 2.64
CA PHE A 245 7.23 8.39 1.61
C PHE A 245 7.28 7.83 0.19
N ILE A 246 8.08 6.77 -0.08
CA ILE A 246 8.03 6.08 -1.38
C ILE A 246 6.63 5.50 -1.62
N GLY A 247 5.98 4.96 -0.58
CA GLY A 247 4.55 4.60 -0.62
C GLY A 247 3.66 5.78 -1.00
N ALA A 248 3.88 6.94 -0.36
CA ALA A 248 3.19 8.18 -0.70
C ALA A 248 3.45 8.64 -2.13
N CYS A 249 4.69 8.51 -2.66
CA CYS A 249 5.01 8.82 -4.06
C CYS A 249 4.17 8.00 -5.04
N GLY A 250 3.86 6.75 -4.72
CA GLY A 250 2.96 5.91 -5.53
C GLY A 250 1.56 6.52 -5.63
N LYS A 251 0.85 6.65 -4.50
CA LYS A 251 -0.54 7.15 -4.49
C LYS A 251 -0.65 8.61 -4.90
N SER A 252 0.28 9.45 -4.45
CA SER A 252 0.25 10.89 -4.70
C SER A 252 1.05 11.32 -5.93
N ALA A 253 1.43 10.38 -6.77
CA ALA A 253 2.07 10.61 -8.06
C ALA A 253 3.26 11.58 -7.99
N GLN A 254 4.18 11.36 -7.05
CA GLN A 254 5.44 12.10 -6.98
C GLN A 254 6.54 11.39 -7.76
N ILE A 255 7.58 12.11 -8.16
CA ILE A 255 8.77 11.51 -8.75
C ILE A 255 9.35 10.45 -7.79
N PRO A 256 9.70 9.23 -8.28
CA PRO A 256 9.68 8.79 -9.69
C PRO A 256 8.36 8.09 -10.12
N LEU A 257 7.35 7.92 -9.25
CA LEU A 257 6.16 7.09 -9.47
C LEU A 257 4.94 7.85 -10.03
N TYR A 258 5.12 9.02 -10.65
CA TYR A 258 4.03 9.89 -11.15
C TYR A 258 3.41 9.44 -12.48
N VAL A 259 4.06 8.56 -13.25
CA VAL A 259 3.76 8.26 -14.66
C VAL A 259 2.38 7.67 -14.94
N TRP A 260 1.70 7.15 -13.92
CA TRP A 260 0.37 6.55 -14.04
C TRP A 260 -0.75 7.60 -14.07
N LEU A 261 -0.55 8.74 -13.37
CA LEU A 261 -1.63 9.70 -13.13
C LEU A 261 -2.13 10.40 -14.42
N PRO A 262 -1.27 10.84 -15.36
CA PRO A 262 -1.73 11.40 -16.63
C PRO A 262 -2.46 10.39 -17.54
N ASP A 263 -2.15 9.11 -17.43
CA ASP A 263 -2.81 8.05 -18.19
C ASP A 263 -4.13 7.60 -17.53
N ALA A 264 -4.31 7.89 -16.23
CA ALA A 264 -5.58 7.68 -15.52
C ALA A 264 -6.75 8.50 -16.12
N MET A 265 -6.47 9.44 -17.02
CA MET A 265 -7.47 10.18 -17.77
C MET A 265 -8.28 9.32 -18.76
N ALA A 266 -7.92 8.06 -18.94
CA ALA A 266 -8.68 7.04 -19.68
C ALA A 266 -10.06 6.76 -19.04
N GLY A 267 -10.18 6.86 -17.73
CA GLY A 267 -11.46 6.64 -17.02
C GLY A 267 -12.49 7.77 -17.22
N PRO A 268 -13.75 7.53 -16.81
CA PRO A 268 -14.81 8.52 -16.81
C PRO A 268 -14.42 9.80 -16.05
N THR A 269 -14.83 10.98 -16.52
CA THR A 269 -14.41 12.25 -15.92
C THR A 269 -14.78 12.41 -14.44
N PRO A 270 -15.96 11.97 -13.93
CA PRO A 270 -16.24 12.04 -12.50
C PRO A 270 -15.29 11.17 -11.66
N VAL A 271 -14.80 10.06 -12.22
CA VAL A 271 -13.76 9.25 -11.57
C VAL A 271 -12.46 10.04 -11.46
N SER A 272 -12.07 10.74 -12.54
CA SER A 272 -10.92 11.63 -12.51
C SER A 272 -11.09 12.71 -11.42
N ALA A 273 -12.28 13.29 -11.29
CA ALA A 273 -12.57 14.26 -10.24
C ALA A 273 -12.37 13.63 -8.84
N LEU A 274 -12.89 12.42 -8.60
CA LEU A 274 -12.76 11.75 -7.31
C LEU A 274 -11.31 11.40 -6.97
N ILE A 275 -10.58 10.76 -7.89
CA ILE A 275 -9.18 10.37 -7.70
C ILE A 275 -8.29 11.57 -7.42
N HIS A 276 -8.46 12.67 -8.20
CA HIS A 276 -7.53 13.81 -8.22
C HIS A 276 -7.85 14.91 -7.22
N ALA A 277 -9.06 14.93 -6.63
CA ALA A 277 -9.46 16.02 -5.75
C ALA A 277 -9.31 15.67 -4.26
N ALA A 278 -10.08 14.72 -3.76
CA ALA A 278 -10.29 14.53 -2.32
C ALA A 278 -9.88 13.15 -1.80
N THR A 279 -9.41 12.23 -2.68
CA THR A 279 -9.25 10.83 -2.28
C THR A 279 -7.84 10.29 -2.54
N MET A 280 -7.66 9.40 -3.49
CA MET A 280 -6.45 8.58 -3.65
C MET A 280 -5.15 9.40 -3.64
N VAL A 281 -5.10 10.48 -4.41
CA VAL A 281 -3.84 11.25 -4.54
C VAL A 281 -3.54 12.09 -3.30
N THR A 282 -4.51 12.34 -2.43
CA THR A 282 -4.32 13.05 -1.16
C THR A 282 -3.87 12.11 -0.04
N ALA A 283 -4.04 10.79 -0.22
CA ALA A 283 -3.71 9.78 0.79
C ALA A 283 -2.25 9.83 1.23
N GLY A 284 -1.30 10.07 0.30
CA GLY A 284 0.12 10.17 0.65
C GLY A 284 0.44 11.41 1.48
N VAL A 285 -0.16 12.56 1.18
CA VAL A 285 0.00 13.78 1.98
C VAL A 285 -0.60 13.57 3.38
N TYR A 286 -1.81 12.99 3.43
CA TYR A 286 -2.46 12.63 4.69
C TYR A 286 -1.60 11.68 5.54
N MET A 287 -1.03 10.65 4.95
CA MET A 287 -0.18 9.69 5.65
C MET A 287 1.07 10.36 6.22
N VAL A 288 1.76 11.22 5.45
CA VAL A 288 2.94 11.95 5.95
C VAL A 288 2.53 12.89 7.08
N ALA A 289 1.40 13.60 6.97
CA ALA A 289 0.86 14.43 8.04
C ALA A 289 0.51 13.60 9.29
N ARG A 290 -0.14 12.45 9.12
CA ARG A 290 -0.47 11.51 10.21
C ARG A 290 0.77 10.99 10.93
N MET A 291 1.85 10.81 10.21
CA MET A 291 3.14 10.34 10.72
C MET A 291 4.10 11.49 11.07
N SER A 292 3.59 12.71 11.27
CA SER A 292 4.41 13.91 11.57
C SER A 292 5.39 13.69 12.73
N PHE A 293 5.01 12.93 13.76
CA PHE A 293 5.91 12.55 14.86
C PHE A 293 7.14 11.77 14.37
N LEU A 294 7.02 10.86 13.38
CA LEU A 294 8.15 10.13 12.81
C LEU A 294 9.09 11.08 12.04
N TYR A 295 8.50 11.95 11.22
CA TYR A 295 9.27 12.91 10.42
C TYR A 295 9.97 13.96 11.29
N ALA A 296 9.39 14.36 12.43
CA ALA A 296 10.03 15.25 13.39
C ALA A 296 11.36 14.70 13.93
N HIS A 297 11.58 13.39 13.89
CA HIS A 297 12.83 12.74 14.33
C HIS A 297 13.87 12.61 13.23
N SER A 298 13.62 13.07 11.99
CA SER A 298 14.58 12.99 10.91
C SER A 298 14.48 14.16 9.93
N THR A 299 15.34 15.14 10.12
CA THR A 299 15.48 16.29 9.21
C THR A 299 15.84 15.85 7.78
N THR A 300 16.57 14.73 7.63
CA THR A 300 16.89 14.16 6.31
C THR A 300 15.63 13.61 5.61
N ALA A 301 14.75 12.89 6.30
CA ALA A 301 13.51 12.41 5.72
C ALA A 301 12.61 13.60 5.31
N MET A 302 12.50 14.62 6.16
CA MET A 302 11.79 15.86 5.84
C MET A 302 12.36 16.55 4.60
N ALA A 303 13.69 16.66 4.50
CA ALA A 303 14.35 17.24 3.33
C ALA A 303 14.04 16.45 2.04
N VAL A 304 14.03 15.12 2.11
CA VAL A 304 13.68 14.26 0.96
C VAL A 304 12.23 14.51 0.54
N VAL A 305 11.29 14.55 1.49
CA VAL A 305 9.87 14.82 1.23
C VAL A 305 9.70 16.19 0.54
N ALA A 306 10.29 17.24 1.10
CA ALA A 306 10.21 18.60 0.56
C ALA A 306 10.89 18.71 -0.80
N GLY A 307 12.09 18.13 -0.96
CA GLY A 307 12.86 18.19 -2.21
C GLY A 307 12.15 17.48 -3.36
N VAL A 308 11.67 16.27 -3.14
CA VAL A 308 10.92 15.52 -4.16
C VAL A 308 9.61 16.25 -4.49
N GLY A 309 8.92 16.82 -3.48
CA GLY A 309 7.72 17.62 -3.67
C GLY A 309 7.98 18.82 -4.57
N ALA A 310 9.01 19.62 -4.28
CA ALA A 310 9.36 20.81 -5.06
C ALA A 310 9.77 20.46 -6.50
N LEU A 311 10.61 19.46 -6.69
CA LEU A 311 11.01 18.98 -8.02
C LEU A 311 9.79 18.49 -8.82
N THR A 312 8.90 17.74 -8.19
CA THR A 312 7.67 17.25 -8.82
C THR A 312 6.76 18.41 -9.21
N ALA A 313 6.60 19.42 -8.35
CA ALA A 313 5.77 20.59 -8.61
C ALA A 313 6.21 21.32 -9.89
N LEU A 314 7.51 21.62 -10.01
CA LEU A 314 8.07 22.30 -11.16
C LEU A 314 8.03 21.43 -12.41
N PHE A 315 8.43 20.18 -12.32
CA PHE A 315 8.48 19.25 -13.45
C PHE A 315 7.09 19.05 -14.07
N ALA A 316 6.07 18.85 -13.22
CA ALA A 316 4.70 18.72 -13.68
C ALA A 316 4.15 20.01 -14.32
N ALA A 317 4.50 21.18 -13.78
CA ALA A 317 4.11 22.46 -14.36
C ALA A 317 4.70 22.65 -15.78
N ILE A 318 5.96 22.26 -15.99
CA ILE A 318 6.60 22.29 -17.31
C ILE A 318 5.89 21.37 -18.30
N MET A 319 5.55 20.14 -17.90
CA MET A 319 4.83 19.20 -18.77
C MET A 319 3.44 19.72 -19.15
N ALA A 320 2.75 20.40 -18.23
CA ALA A 320 1.42 20.97 -18.49
C ALA A 320 1.40 22.01 -19.62
N PHE A 321 2.52 22.71 -19.88
CA PHE A 321 2.62 23.72 -20.96
C PHE A 321 2.37 23.15 -22.35
N ALA A 322 2.80 21.90 -22.59
CA ALA A 322 2.76 21.29 -23.91
C ALA A 322 1.54 20.36 -24.13
N GLN A 323 0.76 20.10 -23.09
CA GLN A 323 -0.42 19.23 -23.22
C GLN A 323 -1.55 19.95 -23.97
N THR A 324 -2.23 19.19 -24.84
CA THR A 324 -3.38 19.67 -25.62
C THR A 324 -4.71 19.03 -25.17
N ASP A 325 -4.67 18.00 -24.38
CA ASP A 325 -5.86 17.36 -23.80
C ASP A 325 -6.26 18.04 -22.49
N LEU A 326 -7.53 18.43 -22.36
CA LEU A 326 -8.12 19.14 -21.23
C LEU A 326 -7.88 18.41 -19.90
N LYS A 327 -8.17 17.10 -19.87
CA LYS A 327 -7.99 16.28 -18.65
C LYS A 327 -6.50 16.11 -18.31
N ARG A 328 -5.63 15.93 -19.30
CA ARG A 328 -4.19 15.76 -19.05
C ARG A 328 -3.56 17.04 -18.48
N VAL A 329 -3.94 18.24 -18.96
CA VAL A 329 -3.49 19.49 -18.33
C VAL A 329 -3.89 19.53 -16.86
N LEU A 330 -5.14 19.16 -16.55
CA LEU A 330 -5.63 19.12 -15.18
C LEU A 330 -4.92 18.02 -14.34
N ALA A 331 -4.55 16.89 -14.94
CA ALA A 331 -3.80 15.84 -14.27
C ALA A 331 -2.40 16.31 -13.86
N TYR A 332 -1.64 16.93 -14.78
CA TYR A 332 -0.33 17.50 -14.44
C TYR A 332 -0.44 18.63 -13.43
N SER A 333 -1.50 19.42 -13.49
CA SER A 333 -1.73 20.43 -12.47
C SER A 333 -2.04 19.82 -11.10
N THR A 334 -2.62 18.61 -11.02
CA THR A 334 -2.77 17.86 -9.75
C THR A 334 -1.41 17.41 -9.23
N VAL A 335 -0.58 16.79 -10.07
CA VAL A 335 0.79 16.37 -9.69
C VAL A 335 1.58 17.55 -9.12
N SER A 336 1.48 18.73 -9.80
CA SER A 336 2.13 19.96 -9.35
C SER A 336 1.62 20.41 -7.98
N GLN A 337 0.30 20.48 -7.74
CA GLN A 337 -0.25 20.94 -6.47
C GLN A 337 0.04 19.96 -5.32
N LEU A 338 0.07 18.66 -5.58
CA LEU A 338 0.51 17.67 -4.58
C LEU A 338 1.98 17.90 -4.21
N GLY A 339 2.83 18.29 -5.16
CA GLY A 339 4.21 18.69 -4.85
C GLY A 339 4.28 19.86 -3.88
N PHE A 340 3.43 20.90 -4.03
CA PHE A 340 3.30 21.98 -3.03
C PHE A 340 2.92 21.44 -1.66
N MET A 341 1.93 20.55 -1.56
CA MET A 341 1.52 19.95 -0.28
C MET A 341 2.66 19.18 0.37
N PHE A 342 3.44 18.40 -0.41
CA PHE A 342 4.59 17.69 0.13
C PHE A 342 5.70 18.61 0.60
N VAL A 343 5.89 19.76 -0.03
CA VAL A 343 6.80 20.77 0.53
C VAL A 343 6.26 21.30 1.86
N GLY A 344 4.97 21.64 1.94
CA GLY A 344 4.36 22.09 3.19
C GLY A 344 4.59 21.11 4.33
N VAL A 345 4.22 19.82 4.16
CA VAL A 345 4.42 18.80 5.20
C VAL A 345 5.91 18.47 5.42
N GLY A 346 6.75 18.58 4.38
CA GLY A 346 8.19 18.27 4.46
C GLY A 346 9.03 19.37 5.12
N VAL A 347 8.55 20.62 5.17
CA VAL A 347 9.20 21.70 5.91
C VAL A 347 8.64 21.90 7.33
N GLY A 348 7.72 21.05 7.76
CA GLY A 348 7.10 21.11 9.07
C GLY A 348 5.80 21.94 9.14
N ALA A 349 5.44 22.67 8.09
CA ALA A 349 4.18 23.39 7.99
C ALA A 349 3.04 22.45 7.58
N THR A 350 2.77 21.47 8.43
CA THR A 350 1.84 20.37 8.13
C THR A 350 0.41 20.89 8.03
N SER A 351 0.00 21.83 8.85
CA SER A 351 -1.30 22.52 8.79
C SER A 351 -1.50 23.21 7.44
N ALA A 352 -0.50 23.94 6.93
CA ALA A 352 -0.53 24.60 5.63
C ALA A 352 -0.68 23.57 4.48
N GLY A 353 0.04 22.44 4.56
CA GLY A 353 -0.07 21.34 3.61
C GLY A 353 -1.48 20.75 3.58
N ILE A 354 -2.11 20.52 4.72
CA ILE A 354 -3.48 20.01 4.85
C ILE A 354 -4.51 21.08 4.46
N PHE A 355 -4.30 22.34 4.80
CA PHE A 355 -5.16 23.43 4.34
C PHE A 355 -5.19 23.52 2.82
N HIS A 356 -4.00 23.45 2.18
CA HIS A 356 -3.96 23.41 0.72
C HIS A 356 -4.62 22.17 0.14
N LEU A 357 -4.53 20.99 0.79
CA LEU A 357 -5.24 19.78 0.40
C LEU A 357 -6.76 20.00 0.41
N VAL A 358 -7.31 20.61 1.45
CA VAL A 358 -8.75 20.89 1.55
C VAL A 358 -9.20 21.85 0.45
N THR A 359 -8.55 22.99 0.30
CA THR A 359 -8.91 23.97 -0.75
C THR A 359 -8.78 23.37 -2.14
N HIS A 360 -7.72 22.58 -2.36
CA HIS A 360 -7.48 21.83 -3.60
C HIS A 360 -8.61 20.87 -3.90
N ALA A 361 -9.13 20.14 -2.90
CA ALA A 361 -10.21 19.18 -3.11
C ALA A 361 -11.42 19.83 -3.76
N PHE A 362 -11.80 21.04 -3.35
CA PHE A 362 -12.96 21.76 -3.90
C PHE A 362 -12.70 22.30 -5.29
N PHE A 363 -11.65 23.10 -5.48
CA PHE A 363 -11.44 23.68 -6.81
C PHE A 363 -11.01 22.64 -7.84
N LYS A 364 -10.37 21.55 -7.43
CA LYS A 364 -9.94 20.51 -8.36
C LYS A 364 -11.08 19.59 -8.78
N ALA A 365 -11.96 19.18 -7.83
CA ALA A 365 -13.19 18.50 -8.21
C ALA A 365 -13.99 19.36 -9.18
N GLY A 366 -14.15 20.64 -8.87
CA GLY A 366 -14.83 21.59 -9.73
C GLY A 366 -14.21 21.71 -11.14
N LEU A 367 -12.89 21.79 -11.25
CA LEU A 367 -12.20 21.85 -12.54
C LEU A 367 -12.42 20.59 -13.38
N PHE A 368 -12.31 19.38 -12.77
CA PHE A 368 -12.55 18.13 -13.49
C PHE A 368 -14.03 17.96 -13.89
N LEU A 369 -14.95 18.27 -13.00
CA LEU A 369 -16.37 18.18 -13.30
C LEU A 369 -16.76 19.21 -14.39
N ALA A 370 -16.22 20.43 -14.33
CA ALA A 370 -16.43 21.41 -15.37
C ALA A 370 -15.79 21.01 -16.71
N ALA A 371 -14.62 20.36 -16.67
CA ALA A 371 -14.02 19.75 -17.86
C ALA A 371 -14.93 18.64 -18.43
N GLY A 372 -15.57 17.82 -17.57
CA GLY A 372 -16.54 16.83 -18.00
C GLY A 372 -17.75 17.48 -18.69
N SER A 373 -18.27 18.58 -18.15
CA SER A 373 -19.35 19.36 -18.76
C SER A 373 -18.96 19.94 -20.12
N VAL A 374 -17.73 20.49 -20.24
CA VAL A 374 -17.19 20.98 -21.53
C VAL A 374 -17.05 19.82 -22.52
N MET A 375 -16.50 18.69 -22.12
CA MET A 375 -16.35 17.53 -23.02
C MET A 375 -17.71 16.97 -23.45
N HIS A 376 -18.69 16.94 -22.55
CA HIS A 376 -20.07 16.53 -22.89
C HIS A 376 -20.64 17.42 -23.98
N ALA A 377 -20.48 18.74 -23.87
CA ALA A 377 -20.91 19.70 -24.89
C ALA A 377 -20.10 19.61 -26.21
N MET A 378 -18.88 19.07 -26.17
CA MET A 378 -17.96 18.88 -27.30
C MET A 378 -17.99 17.45 -27.86
N SER A 379 -19.11 16.73 -27.71
CA SER A 379 -19.28 15.35 -28.19
C SER A 379 -18.15 14.40 -27.75
N GLY A 380 -17.66 14.57 -26.50
CA GLY A 380 -16.60 13.74 -25.89
C GLY A 380 -15.16 14.19 -26.18
N SER A 381 -14.95 15.19 -27.05
CA SER A 381 -13.60 15.66 -27.41
C SER A 381 -12.95 16.44 -26.25
N GLY A 382 -11.74 16.02 -25.85
CA GLY A 382 -10.90 16.69 -24.86
C GLY A 382 -9.86 17.66 -25.46
N ASP A 383 -9.73 17.77 -26.78
CA ASP A 383 -8.69 18.56 -27.44
C ASP A 383 -8.99 20.06 -27.36
N ILE A 384 -8.23 20.78 -26.51
CA ILE A 384 -8.40 22.24 -26.31
C ILE A 384 -8.09 23.08 -27.58
N THR A 385 -7.39 22.51 -28.54
CA THR A 385 -7.08 23.21 -29.80
C THR A 385 -8.31 23.30 -30.71
N LYS A 386 -9.29 22.38 -30.54
CA LYS A 386 -10.56 22.36 -31.26
C LYS A 386 -11.67 23.13 -30.54
N MET A 387 -11.45 23.56 -29.29
CA MET A 387 -12.41 24.33 -28.48
C MET A 387 -12.30 25.84 -28.80
N GLY A 388 -13.13 26.63 -28.14
CA GLY A 388 -13.10 28.11 -28.20
C GLY A 388 -14.48 28.69 -28.09
N GLY A 389 -14.59 29.92 -27.56
CA GLY A 389 -15.84 30.69 -27.53
C GLY A 389 -16.98 30.09 -26.70
N LEU A 390 -16.72 29.07 -25.89
CA LEU A 390 -17.74 28.30 -25.17
C LEU A 390 -18.44 29.09 -24.04
N SER A 391 -17.89 30.23 -23.62
CA SER A 391 -18.42 31.01 -22.49
C SER A 391 -19.89 31.46 -22.65
N LYS A 392 -20.37 31.69 -23.85
CA LYS A 392 -21.76 32.11 -24.11
C LYS A 392 -22.72 30.94 -24.17
N LYS A 393 -22.22 29.76 -24.58
CA LYS A 393 -23.04 28.55 -24.74
C LYS A 393 -23.13 27.74 -23.46
N LEU A 394 -22.12 27.85 -22.57
CA LEU A 394 -22.00 27.15 -21.29
C LEU A 394 -21.87 28.15 -20.14
N PRO A 395 -22.87 28.98 -19.83
CA PRO A 395 -22.73 30.09 -18.89
C PRO A 395 -22.46 29.63 -17.45
N LEU A 396 -23.12 28.58 -16.92
CA LEU A 396 -22.92 28.08 -15.56
C LEU A 396 -21.61 27.35 -15.45
N THR A 397 -21.29 26.48 -16.41
CA THR A 397 -19.99 25.77 -16.47
C THR A 397 -18.83 26.76 -16.58
N HIS A 398 -18.96 27.79 -17.41
CA HIS A 398 -17.95 28.85 -17.56
C HIS A 398 -17.75 29.66 -16.28
N ALA A 399 -18.83 30.11 -15.64
CA ALA A 399 -18.76 30.90 -14.41
C ALA A 399 -18.09 30.07 -13.27
N SER A 400 -18.47 28.81 -13.11
CA SER A 400 -17.88 27.92 -12.12
C SER A 400 -16.40 27.65 -12.45
N PHE A 401 -16.07 27.35 -13.71
CA PHE A 401 -14.68 27.12 -14.12
C PHE A 401 -13.81 28.35 -13.88
N TRP A 402 -14.36 29.56 -14.09
CA TRP A 402 -13.65 30.80 -13.83
C TRP A 402 -13.24 30.92 -12.35
N VAL A 403 -14.14 30.60 -11.42
CA VAL A 403 -13.84 30.60 -9.99
C VAL A 403 -12.69 29.64 -9.67
N TYR A 404 -12.77 28.39 -10.16
CA TYR A 404 -11.75 27.39 -9.91
C TYR A 404 -10.39 27.73 -10.54
N TRP A 405 -10.41 28.27 -11.76
CA TRP A 405 -9.22 28.71 -12.45
C TRP A 405 -8.49 29.82 -11.68
N VAL A 406 -9.21 30.85 -11.23
CA VAL A 406 -8.61 31.94 -10.45
C VAL A 406 -8.09 31.43 -9.10
N ALA A 407 -8.81 30.52 -8.46
CA ALA A 407 -8.39 29.91 -7.19
C ALA A 407 -7.08 29.10 -7.35
N ILE A 408 -6.98 28.21 -8.32
CA ILE A 408 -5.76 27.41 -8.51
C ILE A 408 -4.55 28.26 -8.93
N CYS A 409 -4.78 29.41 -9.60
CA CYS A 409 -3.72 30.37 -9.93
C CYS A 409 -3.19 31.12 -8.70
N GLY A 410 -3.82 31.01 -7.53
CA GLY A 410 -3.42 31.72 -6.32
C GLY A 410 -3.69 33.21 -6.42
N ILE A 411 -4.85 33.63 -6.92
CA ILE A 411 -5.23 35.04 -7.06
C ILE A 411 -6.27 35.39 -5.98
N LEU A 412 -6.06 36.51 -5.27
CA LEU A 412 -7.01 37.04 -4.29
C LEU A 412 -8.39 37.32 -4.92
N PRO A 413 -9.48 37.08 -4.20
CA PRO A 413 -9.62 36.64 -2.79
C PRO A 413 -9.92 35.14 -2.63
N PHE A 414 -9.55 34.30 -3.60
CA PHE A 414 -9.92 32.88 -3.63
C PHE A 414 -9.03 32.02 -2.72
N SER A 415 -9.57 30.87 -2.28
CA SER A 415 -8.98 29.98 -1.29
C SER A 415 -7.56 29.50 -1.62
N GLY A 416 -7.26 29.27 -2.90
CA GLY A 416 -5.93 28.82 -3.33
C GLY A 416 -4.82 29.85 -3.17
N PHE A 417 -5.13 31.14 -3.03
CA PHE A 417 -4.16 32.16 -2.66
C PHE A 417 -3.66 31.90 -1.24
N PHE A 418 -4.54 31.88 -0.27
CA PHE A 418 -4.18 31.75 1.15
C PHE A 418 -3.39 30.48 1.43
N SER A 419 -3.91 29.33 1.00
CA SER A 419 -3.30 28.04 1.28
C SER A 419 -1.97 27.79 0.56
N LYS A 420 -1.79 28.34 -0.65
CA LYS A 420 -0.52 28.20 -1.40
C LYS A 420 0.55 29.15 -0.86
N ASP A 421 0.18 30.37 -0.54
CA ASP A 421 1.11 31.36 -0.04
C ASP A 421 1.64 31.03 1.34
N GLU A 422 0.85 30.38 2.16
CA GLU A 422 1.29 29.84 3.46
C GLU A 422 2.39 28.80 3.28
N ILE A 423 2.26 27.86 2.32
CA ILE A 423 3.32 26.90 1.98
C ILE A 423 4.58 27.63 1.47
N LEU A 424 4.40 28.64 0.63
CA LEU A 424 5.54 29.41 0.10
C LEU A 424 6.27 30.17 1.22
N ALA A 425 5.55 30.81 2.12
CA ALA A 425 6.13 31.52 3.24
C ALA A 425 6.87 30.54 4.18
N SER A 426 6.23 29.44 4.55
CA SER A 426 6.83 28.42 5.42
C SER A 426 8.08 27.80 4.77
N SER A 427 8.07 27.56 3.46
CA SER A 427 9.25 27.05 2.76
C SER A 427 10.42 28.04 2.76
N PHE A 428 10.16 29.36 2.63
CA PHE A 428 11.18 30.41 2.70
C PHE A 428 11.80 30.51 4.10
N GLY A 429 10.97 30.34 5.13
CA GLY A 429 11.37 30.37 6.53
C GLY A 429 11.94 29.07 7.06
N ALA A 430 11.84 27.99 6.29
CA ALA A 430 12.31 26.69 6.74
C ALA A 430 13.82 26.72 7.01
N GLY A 431 14.18 26.44 8.24
CA GLY A 431 15.58 26.23 8.57
C GLY A 431 16.03 26.99 9.82
N ALA A 432 16.41 26.21 10.83
CA ALA A 432 16.98 26.72 12.08
C ALA A 432 18.51 26.68 12.09
N ALA A 433 19.13 25.65 11.56
CA ALA A 433 20.56 25.43 11.65
C ALA A 433 21.16 24.80 10.39
N GLY A 434 22.45 25.02 10.20
CA GLY A 434 23.20 24.38 9.13
C GLY A 434 22.83 24.85 7.71
N TRP A 435 22.54 23.92 6.81
CA TRP A 435 22.25 24.16 5.39
C TRP A 435 20.76 24.44 5.08
N TRP A 436 19.87 24.25 6.03
CA TRP A 436 18.42 24.41 5.88
C TRP A 436 17.99 25.80 5.41
N PRO A 437 18.57 26.94 5.87
CA PRO A 437 18.15 28.25 5.39
C PRO A 437 18.36 28.46 3.88
N LEU A 438 19.44 27.89 3.33
CA LEU A 438 19.68 27.92 1.89
C LEU A 438 18.71 27.00 1.15
N TYR A 439 18.48 25.80 1.69
CA TYR A 439 17.57 24.81 1.14
C TYR A 439 16.14 25.33 1.12
N GLY A 440 15.64 25.91 2.20
CA GLY A 440 14.30 26.52 2.26
C GLY A 440 14.11 27.60 1.20
N LYS A 441 15.08 28.49 1.00
CA LYS A 441 15.05 29.51 -0.07
C LYS A 441 15.06 28.90 -1.46
N LEU A 442 15.79 27.80 -1.67
CA LEU A 442 15.79 27.04 -2.92
C LEU A 442 14.42 26.42 -3.18
N LEU A 443 13.81 25.78 -2.17
CA LEU A 443 12.45 25.24 -2.25
C LEU A 443 11.46 26.33 -2.62
N TRP A 444 11.51 27.47 -1.92
CA TRP A 444 10.67 28.62 -2.23
C TRP A 444 10.82 29.09 -3.66
N ALA A 445 12.04 29.22 -4.17
CA ALA A 445 12.30 29.66 -5.54
C ALA A 445 11.72 28.67 -6.57
N ILE A 446 11.92 27.36 -6.36
CA ILE A 446 11.37 26.30 -7.23
C ILE A 446 9.84 26.34 -7.20
N LEU A 447 9.22 26.43 -6.04
CA LEU A 447 7.77 26.51 -5.91
C LEU A 447 7.18 27.78 -6.51
N THR A 448 7.87 28.91 -6.36
CA THR A 448 7.45 30.19 -6.94
C THR A 448 7.47 30.14 -8.48
N LEU A 449 8.47 29.48 -9.08
CA LEU A 449 8.49 29.19 -10.52
C LEU A 449 7.37 28.23 -10.94
N ALA A 450 7.07 27.22 -10.13
CA ALA A 450 5.96 26.31 -10.38
C ALA A 450 4.60 27.02 -10.27
N ALA A 451 4.45 27.99 -9.35
CA ALA A 451 3.24 28.82 -9.22
C ALA A 451 3.05 29.74 -10.44
N LEU A 452 4.10 30.40 -10.91
CA LEU A 452 4.10 31.14 -12.18
C LEU A 452 3.67 30.25 -13.34
N GLY A 453 4.24 29.04 -13.42
CA GLY A 453 3.87 28.03 -14.40
C GLY A 453 2.39 27.65 -14.31
N THR A 454 1.87 27.46 -13.09
CA THR A 454 0.45 27.14 -12.85
C THR A 454 -0.45 28.23 -13.37
N ALA A 455 -0.17 29.49 -13.06
CA ALA A 455 -0.94 30.63 -13.55
C ALA A 455 -0.92 30.70 -15.07
N PHE A 456 0.21 30.40 -15.70
CA PHE A 456 0.34 30.43 -17.17
C PHE A 456 -0.45 29.29 -17.84
N TYR A 457 -0.22 28.00 -17.49
CA TYR A 457 -0.87 26.90 -18.22
C TYR A 457 -2.37 26.83 -17.96
N MET A 458 -2.83 27.17 -16.74
CA MET A 458 -4.26 27.21 -16.44
C MET A 458 -4.96 28.35 -17.16
N SER A 459 -4.29 29.50 -17.29
CA SER A 459 -4.82 30.63 -18.11
C SER A 459 -4.82 30.31 -19.59
N ARG A 460 -3.77 29.64 -20.10
CA ARG A 460 -3.76 29.11 -21.47
C ARG A 460 -4.96 28.20 -21.71
N LEU A 461 -5.22 27.28 -20.81
CA LEU A 461 -6.35 26.36 -20.87
C LEU A 461 -7.67 27.13 -20.92
N TYR A 462 -7.88 28.06 -19.98
CA TYR A 462 -9.09 28.89 -19.93
C TYR A 462 -9.33 29.66 -21.22
N TYR A 463 -8.30 30.36 -21.74
CA TYR A 463 -8.45 31.16 -22.97
C TYR A 463 -8.75 30.27 -24.18
N LEU A 464 -8.11 29.12 -24.30
CA LEU A 464 -8.33 28.23 -25.46
C LEU A 464 -9.70 27.58 -25.43
N VAL A 465 -10.29 27.34 -24.27
CA VAL A 465 -11.60 26.70 -24.12
C VAL A 465 -12.74 27.70 -24.20
N PHE A 466 -12.67 28.80 -23.47
CA PHE A 466 -13.83 29.68 -23.27
C PHE A 466 -13.79 30.99 -24.11
N ARG A 467 -12.63 31.35 -24.64
CA ARG A 467 -12.46 32.60 -25.39
C ARG A 467 -12.12 32.35 -26.87
N GLY A 468 -12.14 33.44 -27.66
CA GLY A 468 -11.92 33.34 -29.08
C GLY A 468 -13.12 32.73 -29.82
N GLU A 469 -12.87 32.22 -31.02
CA GLU A 469 -13.86 31.57 -31.87
C GLU A 469 -13.88 30.06 -31.62
N CYS A 470 -15.05 29.44 -31.79
CA CYS A 470 -15.20 27.99 -31.70
C CYS A 470 -14.57 27.31 -32.92
N ARG A 471 -13.63 26.42 -32.67
CA ARG A 471 -12.85 25.72 -33.69
C ARG A 471 -13.31 24.29 -33.93
N ALA A 472 -14.45 23.90 -33.34
CA ALA A 472 -15.09 22.61 -33.59
C ALA A 472 -15.64 22.52 -35.01
N ASP A 473 -15.91 21.32 -35.47
CA ASP A 473 -16.66 21.06 -36.68
C ASP A 473 -18.13 21.55 -36.53
N GLU A 474 -18.81 21.74 -37.67
CA GLU A 474 -20.15 22.31 -37.68
C GLU A 474 -21.19 21.41 -37.00
N GLU A 475 -20.99 20.08 -37.03
CA GLU A 475 -21.87 19.12 -36.39
C GLU A 475 -21.77 19.27 -34.87
N THR A 476 -20.56 19.25 -34.31
CA THR A 476 -20.33 19.50 -32.88
C THR A 476 -20.84 20.88 -32.46
N LYS A 477 -20.64 21.94 -33.24
CA LYS A 477 -21.12 23.29 -32.93
C LYS A 477 -22.63 23.39 -32.78
N ALA A 478 -23.39 22.60 -33.56
CA ALA A 478 -24.84 22.56 -33.52
C ALA A 478 -25.36 21.92 -32.22
N HIS A 479 -24.60 21.01 -31.61
CA HIS A 479 -24.98 20.27 -30.40
C HIS A 479 -24.47 20.90 -29.10
N ILE A 480 -23.70 22.01 -29.14
CA ILE A 480 -23.20 22.65 -27.92
C ILE A 480 -24.35 23.27 -27.11
N HIS A 481 -24.64 22.71 -25.96
CA HIS A 481 -25.59 23.19 -24.97
C HIS A 481 -25.07 23.02 -23.55
N GLU A 482 -25.64 23.73 -22.57
CA GLU A 482 -25.28 23.59 -21.15
C GLU A 482 -25.71 22.21 -20.64
N SER A 483 -24.89 21.67 -19.73
CA SER A 483 -25.16 20.38 -19.10
C SER A 483 -26.42 20.42 -18.21
N PRO A 484 -27.07 19.27 -17.97
CA PRO A 484 -28.26 19.19 -17.14
C PRO A 484 -28.02 19.60 -15.69
N GLY A 485 -29.10 19.95 -14.95
CA GLY A 485 -29.03 20.43 -13.56
C GLY A 485 -28.31 19.51 -12.60
N ALA A 486 -28.39 18.18 -12.79
CA ALA A 486 -27.63 17.20 -12.01
C ALA A 486 -26.11 17.36 -12.11
N MET A 487 -25.62 17.91 -13.22
CA MET A 487 -24.21 18.20 -13.45
C MET A 487 -23.82 19.64 -13.05
N THR A 488 -24.66 20.62 -13.33
CA THR A 488 -24.35 22.04 -13.05
C THR A 488 -24.52 22.43 -11.58
N ALA A 489 -25.45 21.84 -10.83
CA ALA A 489 -25.63 22.15 -9.43
C ALA A 489 -24.40 21.82 -8.57
N PRO A 490 -23.75 20.62 -8.68
CA PRO A 490 -22.48 20.36 -8.02
C PRO A 490 -21.39 21.38 -8.38
N LEU A 491 -21.30 21.84 -9.63
CA LEU A 491 -20.34 22.87 -10.02
C LEU A 491 -20.55 24.17 -9.25
N VAL A 492 -21.78 24.66 -9.17
CA VAL A 492 -22.08 25.91 -8.46
C VAL A 492 -21.78 25.80 -6.97
N ILE A 493 -22.15 24.66 -6.35
CA ILE A 493 -21.88 24.41 -4.92
C ILE A 493 -20.39 24.39 -4.64
N LEU A 494 -19.61 23.64 -5.42
CA LEU A 494 -18.14 23.59 -5.26
C LEU A 494 -17.49 24.97 -5.49
N ALA A 495 -18.01 25.78 -6.42
CA ALA A 495 -17.53 27.14 -6.65
C ALA A 495 -17.77 28.06 -5.44
N GLY A 496 -18.97 27.96 -4.83
CA GLY A 496 -19.25 28.68 -3.58
C GLY A 496 -18.25 28.34 -2.47
N PHE A 497 -18.01 27.06 -2.21
CA PHE A 497 -17.01 26.64 -1.22
C PHE A 497 -15.59 27.05 -1.60
N THR A 498 -15.22 27.02 -2.87
CA THR A 498 -13.91 27.52 -3.34
C THR A 498 -13.67 28.99 -3.00
N VAL A 499 -14.70 29.81 -2.96
CA VAL A 499 -14.59 31.21 -2.52
C VAL A 499 -14.45 31.33 -1.02
N VAL A 500 -15.28 30.61 -0.24
CA VAL A 500 -15.41 30.80 1.21
C VAL A 500 -14.29 30.14 2.01
N LEU A 501 -13.81 28.97 1.56
CA LEU A 501 -12.80 28.19 2.31
C LEU A 501 -11.47 28.91 2.50
N GLY A 502 -11.17 29.93 1.71
CA GLY A 502 -9.98 30.76 1.94
C GLY A 502 -10.02 31.56 3.25
N LEU A 503 -11.23 31.83 3.77
CA LEU A 503 -11.40 32.58 5.00
C LEU A 503 -11.08 31.78 6.28
N VAL A 504 -10.90 30.47 6.15
CA VAL A 504 -10.64 29.57 7.30
C VAL A 504 -9.17 29.57 7.70
N GLY A 505 -8.25 29.96 6.81
CA GLY A 505 -6.80 30.07 7.06
C GLY A 505 -6.30 31.41 6.57
N LEU A 506 -6.56 32.49 7.30
CA LEU A 506 -6.06 33.82 7.02
C LEU A 506 -4.67 34.03 7.63
N PRO A 507 -3.74 34.68 6.92
CA PRO A 507 -2.40 34.91 7.46
C PRO A 507 -2.46 35.84 8.67
N HIS A 508 -1.62 35.58 9.68
CA HIS A 508 -1.46 36.43 10.84
C HIS A 508 -0.70 37.71 10.48
N LEU A 509 -1.45 38.80 10.24
CA LEU A 509 -0.91 40.12 10.02
C LEU A 509 -1.33 41.07 11.18
N SER A 510 -0.38 41.81 11.76
CA SER A 510 -0.61 42.61 12.96
C SER A 510 -1.63 43.73 12.76
N PHE A 511 -1.88 44.16 11.53
CA PHE A 511 -2.89 45.19 11.21
C PHE A 511 -4.29 44.62 10.94
N LEU A 512 -4.45 43.30 10.81
CA LEU A 512 -5.77 42.70 10.76
C LEU A 512 -6.38 42.70 12.18
N PRO A 513 -7.72 42.78 12.32
CA PRO A 513 -8.36 42.73 13.60
C PRO A 513 -7.89 41.51 14.41
N HIS A 514 -7.39 41.73 15.62
CA HIS A 514 -7.08 40.63 16.55
C HIS A 514 -8.33 39.77 16.71
N GLY A 515 -8.37 38.65 16.08
CA GLY A 515 -9.52 37.74 16.12
C GLY A 515 -10.00 37.21 14.78
N LEU A 516 -9.35 37.54 13.64
CA LEU A 516 -9.52 36.73 12.44
C LEU A 516 -8.56 35.55 12.56
N PRO A 517 -9.06 34.32 12.83
CA PRO A 517 -8.20 33.22 13.22
C PRO A 517 -7.71 32.45 12.00
N ASP A 518 -6.53 31.87 12.12
CA ASP A 518 -6.22 30.62 11.43
C ASP A 518 -7.01 29.51 12.12
N VAL A 519 -8.28 29.35 11.73
CA VAL A 519 -9.18 28.36 12.30
C VAL A 519 -8.69 26.95 12.01
N ILE A 520 -8.14 26.73 10.80
CA ILE A 520 -7.70 25.42 10.39
C ILE A 520 -6.39 25.00 11.03
N GLY A 521 -5.44 25.92 11.20
CA GLY A 521 -4.21 25.67 11.94
C GLY A 521 -4.50 25.30 13.39
N GLN A 522 -5.26 26.15 14.10
CA GLN A 522 -5.67 25.89 15.49
C GLN A 522 -6.46 24.58 15.64
N TRP A 523 -7.30 24.22 14.66
CA TRP A 523 -8.01 22.94 14.67
C TRP A 523 -7.06 21.76 14.53
N LEU A 524 -6.07 21.84 13.65
CA LEU A 524 -5.15 20.76 13.33
C LEU A 524 -4.05 20.56 14.37
N ASP A 525 -3.65 21.59 15.11
CA ASP A 525 -2.56 21.56 16.10
C ASP A 525 -2.73 20.44 17.13
N ALA A 526 -3.97 20.05 17.42
CA ALA A 526 -4.25 18.97 18.37
C ALA A 526 -3.81 17.58 17.89
N SER A 527 -3.76 17.34 16.59
CA SER A 527 -3.45 16.03 16.01
C SER A 527 -2.10 15.98 15.30
N LEU A 528 -1.43 17.12 15.19
CA LEU A 528 -0.14 17.26 14.51
C LEU A 528 0.96 17.54 15.53
N VAL A 529 2.19 17.20 15.16
CA VAL A 529 3.36 17.58 15.97
C VAL A 529 3.64 19.06 15.77
N ASP A 530 3.82 19.77 16.89
CA ASP A 530 4.31 21.13 16.89
C ASP A 530 5.83 21.14 16.65
N PHE A 531 6.21 21.44 15.43
CA PHE A 531 7.62 21.52 15.02
C PHE A 531 8.34 22.76 15.57
N SER A 532 7.63 23.68 16.20
CA SER A 532 8.24 24.82 16.89
C SER A 532 8.93 24.44 18.19
N ARG A 533 8.54 23.29 18.78
CA ARG A 533 9.16 22.80 20.03
C ARG A 533 10.43 21.99 19.70
N PRO A 534 11.57 22.30 20.30
CA PRO A 534 12.80 21.56 20.10
C PRO A 534 12.67 20.18 20.76
N THR A 535 12.23 19.19 19.97
CA THR A 535 12.15 17.78 20.41
C THR A 535 13.45 17.03 20.20
N VAL A 536 14.29 17.49 19.24
CA VAL A 536 15.64 16.96 18.94
C VAL A 536 16.53 18.11 18.48
N GLU A 537 17.85 18.09 18.79
CA GLU A 537 18.80 19.05 18.24
C GLU A 537 18.73 19.12 16.72
N GLY A 538 18.37 20.26 16.17
CA GLY A 538 18.32 20.51 14.73
C GLY A 538 16.91 20.55 14.10
N THR A 539 15.83 20.60 14.87
CA THR A 539 14.47 20.76 14.36
C THR A 539 14.30 22.04 13.53
N ILE A 540 13.45 21.93 12.53
CA ILE A 540 13.04 23.04 11.67
C ILE A 540 12.11 23.92 12.50
N HIS A 541 12.53 25.17 12.78
CA HIS A 541 11.65 26.13 13.47
C HIS A 541 10.77 26.85 12.45
N GLU A 542 9.50 27.07 12.78
CA GLU A 542 8.69 28.04 12.07
C GLU A 542 9.32 29.44 12.23
N ALA A 543 9.64 30.05 11.09
CA ALA A 543 10.16 31.41 11.11
C ALA A 543 9.02 32.40 11.37
N HIS A 544 9.06 33.10 12.47
CA HIS A 544 8.23 34.28 12.67
C HIS A 544 8.73 35.41 11.78
N PHE A 545 7.98 35.73 10.75
CA PHE A 545 8.29 36.82 9.84
C PHE A 545 7.75 38.15 10.42
N SER A 546 8.48 39.23 10.13
CA SER A 546 7.88 40.58 10.27
C SER A 546 6.77 40.71 9.19
N ASP A 547 5.74 41.52 9.51
CA ASP A 547 4.65 41.81 8.56
C ASP A 547 5.19 42.28 7.18
N GLY A 548 6.28 43.07 7.20
CA GLY A 548 6.90 43.54 5.97
C GLY A 548 7.49 42.40 5.10
N THR A 549 8.13 41.42 5.74
CA THR A 549 8.66 40.22 5.02
C THR A 549 7.52 39.36 4.49
N LEU A 550 6.49 39.12 5.29
CA LEU A 550 5.33 38.34 4.90
C LEU A 550 4.61 39.00 3.72
N LEU A 551 4.35 40.30 3.78
CA LEU A 551 3.75 41.06 2.68
C LEU A 551 4.61 41.05 1.41
N ALA A 552 5.95 41.10 1.53
CA ALA A 552 6.83 40.98 0.40
C ALA A 552 6.77 39.60 -0.27
N LEU A 553 6.70 38.51 0.51
CA LEU A 553 6.54 37.14 -0.01
C LEU A 553 5.18 36.97 -0.70
N LEU A 554 4.09 37.39 -0.04
CA LEU A 554 2.74 37.39 -0.60
C LEU A 554 2.66 38.21 -1.90
N GLY A 555 3.23 39.43 -1.89
CA GLY A 555 3.28 40.31 -3.06
C GLY A 555 4.07 39.72 -4.21
N THR A 556 5.16 39.02 -3.94
CA THR A 556 5.99 38.35 -4.95
C THR A 556 5.22 37.19 -5.60
N ALA A 557 4.60 36.32 -4.79
CA ALA A 557 3.82 35.19 -5.28
C ALA A 557 2.62 35.65 -6.12
N TRP A 558 1.87 36.62 -5.61
CA TRP A 558 0.75 37.22 -6.33
C TRP A 558 1.17 37.93 -7.63
N GLY A 559 2.25 38.72 -7.58
CA GLY A 559 2.79 39.43 -8.75
C GLY A 559 3.20 38.48 -9.86
N LEU A 560 3.88 37.38 -9.52
CA LEU A 560 4.24 36.36 -10.50
C LEU A 560 3.01 35.61 -11.03
N GLY A 561 2.01 35.34 -10.20
CA GLY A 561 0.72 34.81 -10.65
C GLY A 561 0.06 35.71 -11.68
N VAL A 562 0.04 37.05 -11.45
CA VAL A 562 -0.49 38.04 -12.39
C VAL A 562 0.35 38.10 -13.69
N VAL A 563 1.68 37.99 -13.61
CA VAL A 563 2.56 37.93 -14.80
C VAL A 563 2.23 36.69 -15.63
N GLY A 564 2.10 35.51 -15.03
CA GLY A 564 1.70 34.27 -15.72
C GLY A 564 0.35 34.40 -16.41
N PHE A 565 -0.63 34.95 -15.72
CA PHE A 565 -1.94 35.27 -16.27
C PHE A 565 -1.86 36.24 -17.44
N ALA A 566 -1.17 37.37 -17.28
CA ALA A 566 -1.07 38.40 -18.30
C ALA A 566 -0.36 37.89 -19.56
N THR A 567 0.70 37.11 -19.38
CA THR A 567 1.43 36.47 -20.49
C THR A 567 0.55 35.48 -21.24
N ALA A 568 -0.17 34.61 -20.56
CA ALA A 568 -1.10 33.70 -21.22
C ALA A 568 -2.24 34.43 -21.93
N ARG A 569 -2.78 35.49 -21.33
CA ARG A 569 -3.80 36.34 -21.94
C ARG A 569 -3.28 36.99 -23.23
N ALA A 570 -2.07 37.55 -23.22
CA ALA A 570 -1.47 38.17 -24.38
C ALA A 570 -1.31 37.16 -25.53
N LEU A 571 -0.90 35.95 -25.22
CA LEU A 571 -0.63 34.90 -26.20
C LEU A 571 -1.89 34.20 -26.74
N TYR A 572 -2.89 33.95 -25.88
CA TYR A 572 -3.99 32.99 -26.19
C TYR A 572 -5.39 33.59 -26.19
N ARG A 573 -5.59 34.89 -25.88
CA ARG A 573 -6.95 35.49 -25.82
C ARG A 573 -7.77 35.37 -27.10
N ARG A 574 -7.09 35.23 -28.26
CA ARG A 574 -7.72 35.12 -29.60
C ARG A 574 -7.73 33.68 -30.13
N GLY A 575 -7.16 32.71 -29.37
CA GLY A 575 -7.00 31.32 -29.79
C GLY A 575 -5.52 30.86 -29.76
N PRO A 576 -5.15 29.83 -30.50
CA PRO A 576 -3.76 29.36 -30.61
C PRO A 576 -2.80 30.49 -31.02
N SER A 577 -1.61 30.49 -30.43
CA SER A 577 -0.64 31.59 -30.55
C SER A 577 0.34 31.33 -31.68
N GLN A 578 0.28 32.16 -32.72
CA GLN A 578 1.27 32.10 -33.83
C GLN A 578 2.72 32.30 -33.36
N VAL A 579 2.94 33.03 -32.27
CA VAL A 579 4.29 33.22 -31.68
C VAL A 579 4.81 31.90 -31.13
N ILE A 580 3.96 31.19 -30.39
CA ILE A 580 4.32 29.88 -29.84
C ILE A 580 4.49 28.87 -30.99
N ASP A 581 3.62 28.86 -31.99
CA ASP A 581 3.74 27.94 -33.11
C ASP A 581 5.07 28.16 -33.86
N ARG A 582 5.45 29.43 -34.13
CA ARG A 582 6.76 29.75 -34.75
C ARG A 582 7.93 29.27 -33.87
N PHE A 583 7.85 29.45 -32.56
CA PHE A 583 8.91 29.00 -31.65
C PHE A 583 8.99 27.45 -31.61
N THR A 584 7.87 26.76 -31.51
CA THR A 584 7.81 25.28 -31.40
C THR A 584 8.08 24.59 -32.75
N MET A 585 7.87 25.23 -33.87
CA MET A 585 8.25 24.74 -35.21
C MET A 585 9.66 25.18 -35.64
N GLY A 586 10.28 26.09 -34.92
CA GLY A 586 11.58 26.67 -35.20
C GLY A 586 12.63 26.37 -34.12
N PRO A 587 13.25 27.41 -33.49
CA PRO A 587 14.37 27.23 -32.58
C PRO A 587 14.03 26.40 -31.30
N GLY A 588 12.78 26.34 -30.91
CA GLY A 588 12.33 25.58 -29.74
C GLY A 588 11.78 24.20 -30.05
N ALA A 589 11.89 23.72 -31.30
CA ALA A 589 11.26 22.46 -31.73
C ALA A 589 11.71 21.24 -30.90
N GLU A 590 13.01 21.10 -30.63
CA GLU A 590 13.53 19.98 -29.85
C GLU A 590 13.10 20.06 -28.37
N LEU A 591 13.18 21.25 -27.78
CA LEU A 591 12.70 21.46 -26.41
C LEU A 591 11.20 21.14 -26.31
N TYR A 592 10.39 21.62 -27.24
CA TYR A 592 8.97 21.34 -27.28
C TYR A 592 8.69 19.83 -27.44
N ARG A 593 9.44 19.16 -28.32
CA ARG A 593 9.35 17.71 -28.51
C ARG A 593 9.63 16.94 -27.21
N VAL A 594 10.69 17.32 -26.50
CA VAL A 594 11.04 16.71 -25.21
C VAL A 594 9.92 16.91 -24.19
N VAL A 595 9.44 18.14 -24.03
CA VAL A 595 8.38 18.46 -23.05
C VAL A 595 7.04 17.79 -23.43
N LYS A 596 6.66 17.82 -24.73
CA LYS A 596 5.43 17.17 -25.23
C LYS A 596 5.44 15.66 -25.00
N ASN A 597 6.59 15.03 -25.18
CA ASN A 597 6.79 13.60 -24.91
C ASN A 597 7.17 13.32 -23.44
N LYS A 598 6.85 14.22 -22.51
CA LYS A 598 6.99 14.00 -21.06
C LYS A 598 8.43 13.65 -20.67
N PHE A 599 9.42 14.24 -21.32
CA PHE A 599 10.86 13.94 -21.13
C PHE A 599 11.22 12.48 -21.44
N PHE A 600 10.42 11.76 -22.19
CA PHE A 600 10.60 10.34 -22.52
C PHE A 600 10.73 9.41 -21.29
N VAL A 601 10.12 9.80 -20.17
CA VAL A 601 10.20 8.99 -18.93
C VAL A 601 9.46 7.66 -19.07
N ASP A 602 8.33 7.64 -19.77
CA ASP A 602 7.59 6.41 -20.04
C ASP A 602 8.43 5.43 -20.88
N GLU A 603 9.11 5.93 -21.92
CA GLU A 603 9.99 5.14 -22.78
C GLU A 603 11.24 4.66 -22.03
N LEU A 604 11.78 5.51 -21.14
CA LEU A 604 12.91 5.13 -20.30
C LEU A 604 12.52 3.96 -19.37
N TYR A 605 11.36 4.04 -18.72
CA TYR A 605 10.86 2.97 -17.84
C TYR A 605 10.54 1.69 -18.63
N ASP A 606 9.95 1.82 -19.84
CA ASP A 606 9.74 0.67 -20.71
C ASP A 606 11.07 -0.03 -21.02
N ARG A 607 12.13 0.74 -21.35
CA ARG A 607 13.42 0.19 -21.73
C ARG A 607 14.19 -0.44 -20.57
N ILE A 608 14.17 0.21 -19.39
CA ILE A 608 15.01 -0.19 -18.25
C ILE A 608 14.30 -1.19 -17.34
N ILE A 609 12.98 -1.11 -17.20
CA ILE A 609 12.21 -1.90 -16.25
C ILE A 609 11.29 -2.90 -16.95
N VAL A 610 10.38 -2.40 -17.83
CA VAL A 610 9.28 -3.23 -18.34
C VAL A 610 9.78 -4.32 -19.28
N ARG A 611 10.64 -3.98 -20.26
CA ARG A 611 11.19 -4.96 -21.20
C ARG A 611 12.08 -6.00 -20.54
N PRO A 612 13.05 -5.65 -19.66
CA PRO A 612 13.84 -6.64 -18.93
C PRO A 612 12.98 -7.55 -18.07
N PHE A 613 11.98 -6.99 -17.37
CA PHE A 613 11.05 -7.76 -16.56
C PHE A 613 10.23 -8.75 -17.40
N ARG A 614 9.73 -8.32 -18.57
CA ARG A 614 9.02 -9.21 -19.50
C ARG A 614 9.94 -10.32 -20.01
N ALA A 615 11.17 -9.98 -20.38
CA ALA A 615 12.15 -10.96 -20.84
C ALA A 615 12.47 -12.00 -19.74
N ALA A 616 12.67 -11.54 -18.50
CA ALA A 616 12.88 -12.44 -17.38
C ALA A 616 11.63 -13.31 -17.09
N SER A 617 10.44 -12.71 -17.11
CA SER A 617 9.19 -13.46 -16.93
C SER A 617 8.97 -14.50 -18.03
N GLN A 618 9.30 -14.16 -19.28
CA GLN A 618 9.24 -15.08 -20.40
C GLN A 618 10.24 -16.24 -20.21
N ALA A 619 11.46 -15.95 -19.82
CA ALA A 619 12.47 -16.97 -19.56
C ALA A 619 12.05 -17.90 -18.41
N ILE A 620 11.50 -17.36 -17.33
CA ILE A 620 10.96 -18.15 -16.22
C ILE A 620 9.79 -19.02 -16.69
N PHE A 621 8.87 -18.48 -17.47
CA PHE A 621 7.76 -19.24 -18.04
C PHE A 621 8.25 -20.39 -18.91
N GLU A 622 9.18 -20.14 -19.85
CA GLU A 622 9.69 -21.18 -20.75
C GLU A 622 10.48 -22.26 -20.00
N VAL A 623 11.31 -21.86 -19.00
CA VAL A 623 12.19 -22.81 -18.29
C VAL A 623 11.47 -23.53 -17.16
N ILE A 624 10.74 -22.79 -16.31
CA ILE A 624 10.14 -23.38 -15.11
C ILE A 624 8.76 -23.97 -15.43
N ASP A 625 7.87 -23.18 -16.02
CA ASP A 625 6.49 -23.62 -16.22
C ASP A 625 6.41 -24.63 -17.35
N ARG A 626 6.88 -24.28 -18.53
CA ARG A 626 6.73 -25.09 -19.71
C ARG A 626 7.70 -26.30 -19.79
N PHE A 627 8.99 -26.10 -19.46
CA PHE A 627 9.98 -27.16 -19.50
C PHE A 627 9.96 -28.02 -18.23
N LEU A 628 10.12 -27.42 -17.04
CA LEU A 628 10.25 -28.17 -15.79
C LEU A 628 8.90 -28.76 -15.33
N ILE A 629 7.86 -27.92 -15.24
CA ILE A 629 6.55 -28.37 -14.73
C ILE A 629 5.84 -29.21 -15.79
N ASP A 630 5.54 -28.63 -16.95
CA ASP A 630 4.73 -29.32 -17.94
C ASP A 630 5.47 -30.52 -18.54
N TRP A 631 6.66 -30.30 -19.11
CA TRP A 631 7.32 -31.36 -19.87
C TRP A 631 8.03 -32.40 -18.99
N VAL A 632 8.78 -32.00 -17.96
CA VAL A 632 9.51 -32.95 -17.09
C VAL A 632 8.59 -33.55 -16.03
N ILE A 633 7.84 -32.75 -15.27
CA ILE A 633 7.04 -33.28 -14.16
C ILE A 633 5.75 -33.93 -14.71
N VAL A 634 4.94 -33.21 -15.48
CA VAL A 634 3.61 -33.71 -15.91
C VAL A 634 3.76 -34.75 -16.99
N GLU A 635 4.36 -34.40 -18.13
CA GLU A 635 4.50 -35.36 -19.26
C GLU A 635 5.50 -36.47 -18.93
N GLY A 636 6.58 -36.17 -18.20
CA GLY A 636 7.55 -37.18 -17.76
C GLY A 636 6.93 -38.18 -16.78
N SER A 637 6.11 -37.75 -15.84
CA SER A 637 5.39 -38.67 -14.94
C SER A 637 4.36 -39.53 -15.72
N ALA A 638 3.65 -38.92 -16.64
CA ALA A 638 2.72 -39.64 -17.52
C ALA A 638 3.46 -40.67 -18.39
N PHE A 639 4.64 -40.32 -18.93
CA PHE A 639 5.49 -41.26 -19.67
C PHE A 639 5.94 -42.42 -18.80
N VAL A 640 6.37 -42.18 -17.56
CA VAL A 640 6.77 -43.24 -16.62
C VAL A 640 5.60 -44.18 -16.32
N VAL A 641 4.40 -43.63 -16.10
CA VAL A 641 3.17 -44.43 -15.87
C VAL A 641 2.81 -45.24 -17.12
N ASP A 642 2.90 -44.65 -18.32
CA ASP A 642 2.66 -45.36 -19.58
C ASP A 642 3.71 -46.46 -19.83
N LEU A 643 4.98 -46.16 -19.57
CA LEU A 643 6.06 -47.14 -19.65
C LEU A 643 5.82 -48.32 -18.70
N PHE A 644 5.47 -48.00 -17.42
CA PHE A 644 5.12 -49.02 -16.46
C PHE A 644 3.88 -49.82 -16.89
N GLY A 645 2.87 -49.13 -17.41
CA GLY A 645 1.68 -49.78 -17.99
C GLY A 645 2.00 -50.71 -19.14
N ARG A 646 2.96 -50.36 -20.03
CA ARG A 646 3.44 -51.23 -21.12
C ARG A 646 4.18 -52.45 -20.58
N VAL A 647 5.02 -52.28 -19.57
CA VAL A 647 5.72 -53.37 -18.90
C VAL A 647 4.73 -54.31 -18.24
N VAL A 648 3.75 -53.81 -17.49
CA VAL A 648 2.69 -54.61 -16.87
C VAL A 648 1.86 -55.35 -17.95
N ARG A 649 1.53 -54.68 -19.06
CA ARG A 649 0.79 -55.26 -20.18
C ARG A 649 1.57 -56.39 -20.86
N TRP A 650 2.93 -56.32 -20.89
CA TRP A 650 3.76 -57.39 -21.40
C TRP A 650 3.64 -58.69 -20.58
N PHE A 651 3.43 -58.56 -19.24
CA PHE A 651 3.12 -59.70 -18.38
C PHE A 651 1.65 -60.16 -18.54
N GLN A 652 0.74 -59.31 -18.95
CA GLN A 652 -0.69 -59.58 -19.12
C GLN A 652 -1.00 -60.02 -20.55
N ASN A 653 -0.41 -61.10 -21.01
CA ASN A 653 -0.58 -61.58 -22.39
C ASN A 653 -1.66 -62.68 -22.58
N GLY A 654 -2.55 -62.88 -21.56
CA GLY A 654 -3.62 -63.86 -21.59
C GLY A 654 -3.19 -65.31 -21.37
N GLN A 655 -1.88 -65.58 -21.21
CA GLN A 655 -1.39 -66.94 -20.96
C GLN A 655 -1.36 -67.24 -19.46
N VAL A 656 -2.35 -68.01 -18.99
CA VAL A 656 -2.51 -68.40 -17.59
C VAL A 656 -1.24 -69.01 -17.02
N GLN A 657 -0.50 -69.75 -17.79
CA GLN A 657 0.76 -70.39 -17.38
C GLN A 657 1.84 -69.36 -16.98
N ARG A 658 1.94 -68.21 -17.67
CA ARG A 658 2.89 -67.15 -17.31
C ARG A 658 2.46 -66.41 -16.06
N TYR A 659 1.16 -66.27 -15.85
CA TYR A 659 0.67 -65.66 -14.58
C TYR A 659 0.96 -66.55 -13.37
N LEU A 660 0.79 -67.87 -13.55
CA LEU A 660 1.17 -68.85 -12.51
C LEU A 660 2.68 -68.79 -12.21
N VAL A 661 3.53 -68.67 -13.23
CA VAL A 661 4.98 -68.50 -13.03
C VAL A 661 5.30 -67.21 -12.29
N GLY A 662 4.66 -66.10 -12.66
CA GLY A 662 4.82 -64.83 -12.01
C GLY A 662 4.37 -64.89 -10.53
N LEU A 663 3.24 -65.53 -10.24
CA LEU A 663 2.72 -65.75 -8.90
C LEU A 663 3.67 -66.61 -8.06
N VAL A 664 4.23 -67.69 -8.62
CA VAL A 664 5.20 -68.52 -7.95
C VAL A 664 6.49 -67.77 -7.66
N ILE A 665 7.01 -67.00 -8.62
CA ILE A 665 8.22 -66.20 -8.43
C ILE A 665 7.96 -65.09 -7.39
N GLY A 666 6.84 -64.37 -7.51
CA GLY A 666 6.47 -63.33 -6.53
C GLY A 666 6.27 -63.91 -5.12
N GLY A 667 5.60 -65.04 -5.02
CA GLY A 667 5.46 -65.74 -3.75
C GLY A 667 6.80 -66.20 -3.15
N ALA A 668 7.70 -66.73 -4.02
CA ALA A 668 9.04 -67.11 -3.61
C ALA A 668 9.89 -65.91 -3.16
N LEU A 669 9.77 -64.76 -3.84
CA LEU A 669 10.44 -63.52 -3.44
C LEU A 669 9.90 -62.99 -2.11
N ILE A 670 8.57 -62.97 -1.94
CA ILE A 670 7.95 -62.58 -0.68
C ILE A 670 8.41 -63.48 0.47
N LEU A 671 8.40 -64.80 0.24
CA LEU A 671 8.93 -65.76 1.18
C LEU A 671 10.41 -65.53 1.49
N PHE A 672 11.21 -65.28 0.45
CA PHE A 672 12.64 -65.00 0.61
C PHE A 672 12.90 -63.76 1.49
N PHE A 673 12.16 -62.66 1.24
CA PHE A 673 12.31 -61.42 2.03
C PHE A 673 11.67 -61.57 3.40
N ALA A 674 10.52 -62.25 3.51
CA ALA A 674 9.81 -62.45 4.77
C ALA A 674 10.55 -63.39 5.73
N THR A 675 11.43 -64.24 5.17
CA THR A 675 12.24 -65.20 5.97
C THR A 675 13.67 -64.70 6.26
N ARG A 676 13.97 -63.46 5.93
CA ARG A 676 15.24 -62.86 6.31
C ARG A 676 15.24 -62.59 7.82
N THR A 677 16.06 -63.34 8.52
CA THR A 677 16.33 -63.06 9.95
C THR A 677 17.29 -61.90 10.00
N GLN A 678 16.82 -60.81 10.56
CA GLN A 678 17.68 -59.65 10.89
C GLN A 678 18.10 -59.81 12.35
N ALA A 679 19.41 -59.92 12.60
CA ALA A 679 19.96 -59.91 13.96
C ALA A 679 20.28 -58.48 14.30
N ASP A 680 19.81 -58.02 15.44
CA ASP A 680 20.21 -56.73 16.02
C ASP A 680 20.16 -56.87 17.57
N PHE A 681 20.89 -56.00 18.26
CA PHE A 681 20.84 -55.94 19.72
C PHE A 681 21.10 -54.53 20.23
N ASP A 682 20.47 -54.20 21.35
CA ASP A 682 20.71 -52.98 22.11
C ASP A 682 21.49 -53.28 23.39
N TRP A 683 22.16 -52.29 23.93
CA TRP A 683 22.96 -52.39 25.14
C TRP A 683 22.92 -51.13 25.98
N TRP A 684 23.04 -51.26 27.29
CA TRP A 684 23.18 -50.14 28.24
C TRP A 684 24.06 -50.55 29.44
N GLN A 685 24.72 -49.56 30.03
CA GLN A 685 25.60 -49.78 31.19
C GLN A 685 24.94 -49.20 32.43
N GLY A 686 24.58 -50.05 33.42
CA GLY A 686 23.98 -49.65 34.68
C GLY A 686 24.95 -49.68 35.88
N GLU A 687 26.01 -50.48 35.81
CA GLU A 687 27.01 -50.68 36.85
C GLU A 687 28.46 -50.53 36.25
N PRO A 688 29.48 -50.19 37.05
CA PRO A 688 30.83 -50.11 36.54
C PRO A 688 31.29 -51.41 35.87
N LEU A 689 31.81 -51.31 34.68
CA LEU A 689 32.27 -52.40 33.82
C LEU A 689 31.21 -53.45 33.44
N THR A 690 29.96 -53.32 33.88
CA THR A 690 28.89 -54.27 33.58
C THR A 690 27.89 -53.71 32.62
N VAL A 691 27.70 -54.34 31.49
CA VAL A 691 26.79 -53.97 30.42
C VAL A 691 25.66 -54.98 30.28
N GLU A 692 24.46 -54.50 30.18
CA GLU A 692 23.26 -55.29 29.83
C GLU A 692 23.03 -55.25 28.32
N PHE A 693 22.73 -56.38 27.74
CA PHE A 693 22.45 -56.56 26.32
C PHE A 693 21.05 -57.11 26.12
N GLU A 694 20.34 -56.59 25.17
CA GLU A 694 19.02 -57.07 24.76
C GLU A 694 19.04 -57.47 23.27
N ALA A 695 18.76 -58.73 23.01
CA ALA A 695 18.71 -59.23 21.62
C ALA A 695 17.37 -58.87 20.97
N ASP A 696 17.38 -58.17 19.88
CA ASP A 696 16.20 -57.97 19.01
C ASP A 696 16.02 -59.22 18.10
N VAL A 697 15.03 -60.03 18.45
CA VAL A 697 14.74 -61.27 17.75
C VAL A 697 13.79 -61.05 16.55
N GLY A 698 13.27 -59.80 16.37
CA GLY A 698 12.30 -59.48 15.33
C GLY A 698 10.97 -60.25 15.48
N HIS A 699 10.01 -59.94 14.64
CA HIS A 699 8.65 -60.49 14.68
C HIS A 699 8.32 -61.39 13.48
N GLY A 700 9.30 -61.98 12.80
CA GLY A 700 9.13 -62.81 11.63
C GLY A 700 8.65 -64.26 11.94
N PRO A 701 8.24 -65.04 10.92
CA PRO A 701 7.72 -66.40 11.11
C PRO A 701 8.72 -67.37 11.79
N GLY A 702 10.01 -67.06 11.78
CA GLY A 702 11.05 -67.86 12.36
C GLY A 702 11.55 -67.39 13.73
N SER A 703 10.97 -66.31 14.28
CA SER A 703 11.43 -65.78 15.56
C SER A 703 11.03 -66.65 16.78
N ASP A 704 9.91 -67.34 16.71
CA ASP A 704 9.51 -68.24 17.81
C ASP A 704 10.42 -69.45 17.93
N GLY A 705 11.17 -69.56 19.01
CA GLY A 705 12.21 -70.58 19.19
C GLY A 705 13.58 -70.19 18.61
N ALA A 706 13.78 -68.95 18.16
CA ALA A 706 15.05 -68.40 17.70
C ALA A 706 16.09 -68.42 18.82
N THR A 707 17.34 -68.74 18.47
CA THR A 707 18.44 -68.76 19.41
C THR A 707 19.38 -67.59 19.19
N ALA A 708 19.55 -66.74 20.17
CA ALA A 708 20.53 -65.67 20.23
C ALA A 708 21.77 -66.13 20.98
N GLU A 709 22.94 -65.89 20.38
CA GLU A 709 24.25 -66.26 20.97
C GLU A 709 25.10 -64.95 20.96
N PHE A 710 25.72 -64.59 22.08
CA PHE A 710 26.59 -63.44 22.19
C PHE A 710 28.05 -63.87 22.45
N ASP A 711 28.97 -63.27 21.73
CA ASP A 711 30.42 -63.33 21.98
C ASP A 711 30.84 -61.92 22.45
N PHE A 712 31.22 -61.85 23.73
CA PHE A 712 31.53 -60.56 24.39
C PHE A 712 33.04 -60.27 24.43
N ASP A 713 33.86 -61.31 24.28
CA ASP A 713 35.33 -61.17 24.34
C ASP A 713 36.00 -61.20 22.96
N GLY A 714 35.27 -61.49 21.89
CA GLY A 714 35.70 -61.47 20.52
C GLY A 714 36.52 -62.71 20.09
N ASP A 715 36.42 -63.83 20.86
CA ASP A 715 37.15 -65.02 20.56
C ASP A 715 36.49 -65.92 19.48
N GLY A 716 35.31 -65.57 19.05
CA GLY A 716 34.51 -66.25 18.00
C GLY A 716 33.68 -67.39 18.53
N ARG A 717 33.55 -67.53 19.84
CA ARG A 717 32.71 -68.53 20.53
C ARG A 717 31.62 -67.80 21.27
N ALA A 718 30.44 -68.43 21.46
CA ALA A 718 29.36 -67.88 22.20
C ALA A 718 29.65 -67.96 23.69
N ASP A 719 29.74 -66.84 24.36
CA ASP A 719 29.82 -66.72 25.81
C ASP A 719 28.48 -66.87 26.49
N TRP A 720 27.39 -66.54 25.71
CA TRP A 720 26.03 -66.65 26.20
C TRP A 720 25.10 -67.07 25.05
N THR A 721 24.09 -67.91 25.41
CA THR A 721 23.10 -68.44 24.52
C THR A 721 21.73 -68.41 25.18
N GLY A 722 20.74 -67.80 24.53
CA GLY A 722 19.32 -67.72 24.90
C GLY A 722 18.38 -68.14 23.79
N VAL A 723 17.27 -68.76 24.15
CA VAL A 723 16.22 -69.13 23.18
C VAL A 723 14.97 -68.32 23.45
N TRP A 724 14.50 -67.56 22.49
CA TRP A 724 13.31 -66.74 22.62
C TRP A 724 12.06 -67.56 22.23
N LYS A 725 10.99 -67.41 23.00
CA LYS A 725 9.70 -68.00 22.66
C LYS A 725 8.63 -66.90 22.62
N ARG A 726 7.67 -67.06 21.75
CA ARG A 726 6.63 -66.05 21.52
C ARG A 726 5.83 -65.81 22.81
N GLY A 727 5.88 -64.55 23.29
CA GLY A 727 5.27 -64.12 24.55
C GLY A 727 6.25 -63.98 25.71
N ASP A 728 7.50 -64.39 25.55
CA ASP A 728 8.54 -64.12 26.51
C ASP A 728 8.96 -62.66 26.55
N GLN A 729 9.57 -62.23 27.65
CA GLN A 729 10.25 -60.91 27.69
C GLN A 729 11.44 -60.96 26.75
N PRO A 730 11.93 -59.77 26.33
CA PRO A 730 13.13 -59.65 25.50
C PRO A 730 14.28 -60.47 26.13
N LEU A 731 15.06 -61.12 25.30
CA LEU A 731 16.25 -61.83 25.75
C LEU A 731 17.31 -60.87 26.22
N THR A 732 17.48 -60.76 27.51
CA THR A 732 18.48 -59.89 28.13
C THR A 732 19.57 -60.73 28.79
N THR A 733 20.81 -60.21 28.72
CA THR A 733 21.95 -60.84 29.46
C THR A 733 22.87 -59.72 29.99
N ARG A 734 23.69 -60.11 31.00
CA ARG A 734 24.67 -59.19 31.58
C ARG A 734 26.07 -59.74 31.42
N TRP A 735 27.01 -58.86 31.08
CA TRP A 735 28.40 -59.18 30.95
C TRP A 735 29.27 -58.16 31.68
N THR A 736 30.29 -58.62 32.43
CA THR A 736 31.20 -57.76 33.15
C THR A 736 32.54 -57.80 32.44
N PHE A 737 32.93 -56.66 31.83
CA PHE A 737 34.23 -56.55 31.14
C PHE A 737 35.38 -56.43 32.13
N SER A 738 36.54 -56.91 31.74
CA SER A 738 37.73 -56.89 32.59
C SER A 738 38.38 -55.51 32.67
N ARG A 739 38.06 -54.60 31.76
CA ARG A 739 38.57 -53.23 31.70
C ARG A 739 37.65 -52.33 30.90
N ALA A 740 37.73 -51.03 31.21
CA ALA A 740 37.06 -50.01 30.43
C ALA A 740 37.71 -49.82 29.06
N GLY A 741 36.92 -49.41 28.05
CA GLY A 741 37.40 -49.16 26.68
C GLY A 741 36.38 -49.59 25.63
N GLN A 742 36.80 -49.61 24.38
CA GLN A 742 35.97 -50.12 23.27
C GLN A 742 36.11 -51.63 23.18
N HIS A 743 34.98 -52.31 23.09
CA HIS A 743 34.85 -53.76 22.93
C HIS A 743 34.01 -54.06 21.73
N GLU A 744 34.41 -55.01 20.90
CA GLU A 744 33.58 -55.51 19.80
C GLU A 744 32.76 -56.69 20.32
N VAL A 745 31.45 -56.56 20.22
CA VAL A 745 30.49 -57.62 20.64
C VAL A 745 29.82 -58.15 19.39
N THR A 746 29.82 -59.47 19.26
CA THR A 746 29.14 -60.12 18.14
C THR A 746 27.92 -60.88 18.64
N MET A 747 26.79 -60.64 17.99
CA MET A 747 25.59 -61.45 18.22
C MET A 747 25.25 -62.29 16.99
N TRP A 748 25.01 -63.57 17.22
CA TRP A 748 24.41 -64.43 16.20
C TRP A 748 22.95 -64.73 16.57
N LEU A 749 22.09 -64.62 15.58
CA LEU A 749 20.70 -65.03 15.74
C LEU A 749 20.38 -66.15 14.78
N THR A 750 20.01 -67.28 15.36
CA THR A 750 19.66 -68.49 14.53
C THR A 750 18.15 -68.66 14.52
N ASP A 751 17.54 -68.59 13.41
CA ASP A 751 16.11 -68.75 13.16
C ASP A 751 15.69 -70.20 13.48
N ALA A 752 14.57 -70.37 14.17
CA ALA A 752 14.09 -71.69 14.63
C ALA A 752 13.58 -72.56 13.49
N VAL A 753 12.97 -71.98 12.44
CA VAL A 753 12.29 -72.68 11.39
C VAL A 753 13.26 -73.00 10.24
N PHE A 754 13.97 -72.02 9.75
CA PHE A 754 14.83 -72.14 8.56
C PHE A 754 16.30 -72.41 8.92
N LYS A 755 16.66 -72.40 10.18
CA LYS A 755 18.04 -72.60 10.67
C LYS A 755 19.06 -71.65 10.04
N LYS A 756 18.61 -70.48 9.63
CA LYS A 756 19.52 -69.46 9.10
C LYS A 756 20.12 -68.70 10.25
N ARG A 757 21.41 -68.44 10.14
CA ARG A 757 22.16 -67.67 11.13
C ARG A 757 22.42 -66.25 10.61
N GLY A 758 21.91 -65.24 11.29
CA GLY A 758 22.27 -63.83 11.10
C GLY A 758 23.40 -63.44 12.07
N GLU A 759 24.27 -62.57 11.65
CA GLU A 759 25.37 -62.04 12.46
C GLU A 759 25.32 -60.52 12.50
N VAL A 760 25.48 -59.91 13.65
CA VAL A 760 25.67 -58.50 13.83
C VAL A 760 26.83 -58.28 14.79
N LYS A 761 27.70 -57.28 14.43
CA LYS A 761 28.83 -56.84 15.23
C LYS A 761 28.64 -55.37 15.58
N LYS A 762 28.77 -55.05 16.86
CA LYS A 762 28.74 -53.68 17.34
C LYS A 762 29.92 -53.42 18.25
N THR A 763 30.56 -52.25 18.04
CA THR A 763 31.58 -51.77 18.97
C THR A 763 30.91 -50.98 20.06
N ILE A 764 31.03 -51.43 21.30
CA ILE A 764 30.47 -50.75 22.46
C ILE A 764 31.57 -50.06 23.25
N THR A 765 31.23 -48.99 23.95
CA THR A 765 32.19 -48.30 24.84
C THR A 765 31.74 -48.62 26.29
N VAL A 766 32.68 -49.23 27.06
CA VAL A 766 32.44 -49.59 28.44
C VAL A 766 33.20 -48.61 29.36
N GLU A 767 32.53 -48.02 30.31
CA GLU A 767 33.08 -47.01 31.23
C GLU A 767 33.39 -47.63 32.59
N ALA A 768 34.48 -47.14 33.23
CA ALA A 768 34.89 -47.58 34.57
C ALA A 768 33.95 -47.06 35.69
N GLN A 769 33.28 -45.93 35.44
CA GLN A 769 32.16 -45.38 36.20
C GLN A 769 31.13 -44.80 35.21
N PRO A 770 29.87 -45.20 35.24
CA PRO A 770 28.88 -44.58 34.38
C PRO A 770 28.72 -43.10 34.78
N SER A 771 28.60 -42.22 33.81
CA SER A 771 28.40 -40.79 34.02
C SER A 771 27.05 -40.55 34.74
N ALA A 772 27.04 -39.66 35.74
CA ALA A 772 25.85 -39.38 36.55
C ALA A 772 24.61 -38.84 35.79
N ASP A 773 24.80 -38.51 34.51
CA ASP A 773 23.71 -37.98 33.66
C ASP A 773 22.84 -39.06 33.01
N GLU A 774 23.22 -40.36 33.06
CA GLU A 774 22.42 -41.44 32.47
C GLU A 774 21.64 -42.26 33.52
N ALA A 775 21.89 -42.02 34.81
CA ALA A 775 21.10 -42.66 35.91
C ALA A 775 19.81 -41.89 36.14
N GLY A 776 18.74 -42.18 35.40
CA GLY A 776 17.38 -41.72 35.72
C GLY A 776 16.95 -42.13 37.14
N PRO A 777 16.10 -41.34 37.81
CA PRO A 777 15.73 -41.60 39.21
C PRO A 777 15.04 -42.98 39.34
N ALA A 778 15.56 -43.80 40.26
CA ALA A 778 14.99 -45.10 40.59
C ALA A 778 13.52 -44.94 41.03
N ARG A 779 12.58 -45.33 40.21
CA ARG A 779 11.15 -45.53 40.60
C ARG A 779 11.04 -46.93 41.18
N ALA A 780 10.83 -46.96 42.45
CA ALA A 780 10.44 -48.21 43.13
C ALA A 780 9.10 -48.69 42.57
N GLY A 781 9.07 -49.85 41.90
CA GLY A 781 7.86 -50.58 41.60
C GLY A 781 7.34 -50.59 40.15
N ALA A 782 8.07 -50.08 39.15
CA ALA A 782 7.74 -50.31 37.75
C ALA A 782 9.01 -50.72 36.97
N PRO A 783 8.93 -51.60 35.96
CA PRO A 783 10.10 -51.90 35.13
C PRO A 783 10.57 -50.63 34.44
N PRO A 784 11.87 -50.41 34.35
CA PRO A 784 12.41 -49.18 33.77
C PRO A 784 11.99 -49.04 32.28
N ALA A 785 11.43 -47.90 31.95
CA ALA A 785 11.17 -47.55 30.57
C ALA A 785 12.54 -47.26 29.91
N HIS A 786 13.00 -48.17 29.08
CA HIS A 786 14.26 -48.08 28.38
C HIS A 786 14.14 -47.11 27.23
N THR A 787 14.90 -46.03 27.28
CA THR A 787 15.14 -45.18 26.14
C THR A 787 16.37 -45.70 25.38
N PRO A 788 16.25 -46.29 24.18
CA PRO A 788 17.40 -46.82 23.49
C PRO A 788 18.30 -45.66 23.04
N VAL A 789 19.58 -45.72 23.37
CA VAL A 789 20.60 -44.85 22.80
C VAL A 789 20.77 -45.22 21.32
N ARG A 790 20.15 -44.48 20.42
CA ARG A 790 20.39 -44.63 19.00
C ARG A 790 21.82 -44.17 18.69
N SER A 791 22.71 -45.09 18.38
CA SER A 791 23.99 -44.78 17.78
C SER A 791 23.74 -44.19 16.38
N GLY A 792 24.01 -42.91 16.20
CA GLY A 792 23.96 -42.24 14.92
C GLY A 792 25.03 -42.80 13.97
N GLY A 793 24.63 -43.64 13.02
CA GLY A 793 25.39 -43.90 11.81
C GLY A 793 24.95 -42.85 10.77
N GLY A 794 25.85 -41.94 10.43
CA GLY A 794 25.63 -41.01 9.34
C GLY A 794 25.67 -41.74 8.01
N ASP A 795 24.81 -41.34 7.15
CA ASP A 795 25.13 -41.18 5.73
C ASP A 795 24.09 -40.26 5.08
N GLN A 796 24.59 -39.19 4.56
CA GLN A 796 23.98 -38.39 3.45
C GLN A 796 24.21 -39.16 2.12
N PRO A 797 23.50 -38.81 1.06
CA PRO A 797 22.90 -37.55 0.72
C PRO A 797 21.39 -37.49 0.68
#